data_999da86cb32d64c68c72dc33c417b80d
#
_entry.id   999da86cb32d64c68c72dc33c417b80d
#
_cell.length_a   1.000
_cell.length_b   1.000
_cell.length_c   1.000
_cell.angle_alpha   90.00
_cell.angle_beta   90.00
_cell.angle_gamma   90.00
#
_symmetry.space_group_name_H-M   'P 1'
#
loop_
_entity.id
_entity.type
_entity.pdbx_description
1 polymer ?
#
loop_
_entity_poly.entity_id
_entity_poly.type
_entity_poly.pdbx_seq_one_letter_code
_entity_poly.pdbx_strand_id
1 'polypeptide(L)'
;MLFRSLRRVGLSATIADPEAYQGWLAPDADAASVALVTGDAGAAPLVEIIVPDDRIPWAGHNGRWAARAVMRRIEQARLAIVFVNTRAVAELVFRDLWSENDQALPIGIHHGSLSAEARRKTENAMATGKLRAIVATSSLDLGIDWGDVDLVVQMGAPKGASRLLQRTGRANHRMDEASHALIVPGNRFEYLESVAARDAVLAGDLDTDVFRAGGLDVLAQHLFGLAAAAPFLADEAYAEIRSAAPYAGLSRARFDEVLGFVATGGYSLKAYDRYQRLTQDRDGRWRLTHPRLAAQHRLNAGTIVEAVTMNVVFGSGKPGRGGKRLGQIEEWFGSQLRVADSFIFAGLTLVVTGFDGADIHVQVGRGKPSVPTYVGGRMPLSTNLAARVRGLLNTPARWAEMPGDVREWLEIQQLRSRLPGLDDLLVETFERDDRWFMVAYGFAGRNAHQTLGMLLTQRMEAAGLQPLGFVGSDYMVAVWSLQRVTDPAPLFSPDVFEAELAEWMAASPFLRRAFREVAIIGGLIERAIPGQHKTGRAMSVSSDLIYDVLRRHEPSHLLLTAAWSDARGKLTDIDRLATLLETAQARLTLVELDRVSPLAVPVLLEVGRESVPGAADTALLIEAAALAAEAMQVDKLR
;
A
#
# COMPACT_ATOMS: atom_id res chain seq x y z
N MET A 1 13.06 -37.73 -2.62
CA MET A 1 13.47 -37.91 -4.04
C MET A 1 12.38 -37.62 -5.08
N LEU A 2 11.28 -37.00 -4.72
CA LEU A 2 10.13 -36.79 -5.63
C LEU A 2 10.25 -35.55 -6.53
N PHE A 3 11.27 -34.66 -6.36
CA PHE A 3 11.33 -33.36 -7.03
C PHE A 3 12.61 -33.10 -7.84
N ARG A 4 13.41 -34.12 -8.19
CA ARG A 4 14.63 -33.93 -9.00
C ARG A 4 14.37 -33.43 -10.42
N SER A 5 13.13 -33.34 -10.86
CA SER A 5 12.71 -32.84 -12.19
C SER A 5 11.71 -31.67 -12.11
N LEU A 6 11.67 -30.94 -11.01
CA LEU A 6 10.79 -29.77 -10.88
C LEU A 6 11.21 -28.71 -11.91
N ARG A 7 10.29 -28.35 -12.79
CA ARG A 7 10.47 -27.20 -13.70
C ARG A 7 9.82 -25.97 -13.10
N ARG A 8 10.52 -24.85 -13.17
CA ARG A 8 9.98 -23.54 -12.80
C ARG A 8 9.43 -22.87 -14.04
N VAL A 9 8.19 -22.39 -13.97
CA VAL A 9 7.52 -21.67 -15.06
C VAL A 9 6.96 -20.38 -14.49
N GLY A 10 7.35 -19.26 -15.07
CA GLY A 10 6.80 -17.95 -14.77
C GLY A 10 5.70 -17.61 -15.77
N LEU A 11 4.56 -17.12 -15.30
CA LEU A 11 3.45 -16.62 -16.12
C LEU A 11 3.12 -15.20 -15.67
N SER A 12 3.16 -14.25 -16.59
CA SER A 12 2.75 -12.88 -16.33
C SER A 12 2.26 -12.20 -17.60
N ALA A 13 1.33 -11.26 -17.46
CA ALA A 13 0.86 -10.42 -18.56
C ALA A 13 1.62 -9.08 -18.65
N THR A 14 2.39 -8.71 -17.59
CA THR A 14 2.98 -7.38 -17.44
C THR A 14 4.38 -7.49 -16.86
N ILE A 15 5.34 -7.90 -17.67
CA ILE A 15 6.75 -7.99 -17.29
C ILE A 15 7.50 -6.85 -17.98
N ALA A 16 8.16 -6.00 -17.19
CA ALA A 16 9.01 -4.92 -17.70
C ALA A 16 10.40 -5.43 -18.12
N ASP A 17 10.96 -6.38 -17.36
CA ASP A 17 12.31 -6.92 -17.55
C ASP A 17 12.26 -8.45 -17.57
N PRO A 18 12.04 -9.08 -18.74
CA PRO A 18 12.00 -10.53 -18.87
C PRO A 18 13.32 -11.23 -18.47
N GLU A 19 14.47 -10.63 -18.75
CA GLU A 19 15.79 -11.19 -18.45
C GLU A 19 16.02 -11.33 -16.95
N ALA A 20 15.63 -10.30 -16.17
CA ALA A 20 15.69 -10.36 -14.72
C ALA A 20 14.82 -11.50 -14.14
N TYR A 21 13.62 -11.72 -14.72
CA TYR A 21 12.76 -12.86 -14.33
C TYR A 21 13.32 -14.22 -14.76
N GLN A 22 13.95 -14.32 -15.93
CA GLN A 22 14.64 -15.54 -16.35
C GLN A 22 15.76 -15.88 -15.36
N GLY A 23 16.60 -14.91 -14.98
CA GLY A 23 17.63 -15.06 -13.94
C GLY A 23 17.04 -15.43 -12.57
N TRP A 24 15.89 -14.87 -12.21
CA TRP A 24 15.20 -15.24 -10.97
C TRP A 24 14.67 -16.68 -10.97
N LEU A 25 14.21 -17.19 -12.11
CA LEU A 25 13.75 -18.57 -12.24
C LEU A 25 14.90 -19.59 -12.21
N ALA A 26 16.09 -19.22 -12.68
CA ALA A 26 17.27 -20.08 -12.75
C ALA A 26 18.53 -19.37 -12.24
N PRO A 27 18.62 -19.07 -10.93
CA PRO A 27 19.69 -18.25 -10.36
C PRO A 27 21.08 -18.89 -10.45
N ASP A 28 21.16 -20.23 -10.61
CA ASP A 28 22.42 -20.98 -10.72
C ASP A 28 22.82 -21.24 -12.20
N ALA A 29 22.07 -20.69 -13.16
CA ALA A 29 22.29 -20.90 -14.58
C ALA A 29 22.24 -19.56 -15.35
N ASP A 30 22.70 -19.59 -16.60
CA ASP A 30 22.52 -18.45 -17.50
C ASP A 30 21.02 -18.15 -17.71
N ALA A 31 20.60 -16.90 -17.55
CA ALA A 31 19.23 -16.45 -17.79
C ALA A 31 18.71 -16.90 -19.17
N ALA A 32 19.57 -16.88 -20.19
CA ALA A 32 19.26 -17.37 -21.54
C ALA A 32 18.88 -18.86 -21.61
N SER A 33 19.21 -19.66 -20.59
CA SER A 33 18.78 -21.07 -20.50
C SER A 33 17.28 -21.25 -20.23
N VAL A 34 16.60 -20.18 -19.74
CA VAL A 34 15.16 -20.16 -19.50
C VAL A 34 14.47 -19.65 -20.76
N ALA A 35 13.71 -20.50 -21.43
CA ALA A 35 12.99 -20.11 -22.63
C ALA A 35 11.96 -19.02 -22.32
N LEU A 36 12.02 -17.91 -23.07
CA LEU A 36 11.00 -16.86 -23.05
C LEU A 36 10.01 -17.12 -24.19
N VAL A 37 8.74 -17.25 -23.85
CA VAL A 37 7.65 -17.33 -24.81
C VAL A 37 6.78 -16.11 -24.65
N THR A 38 6.77 -15.23 -25.64
CA THR A 38 5.90 -14.06 -25.70
C THR A 38 4.69 -14.37 -26.57
N GLY A 39 3.51 -14.06 -26.07
CA GLY A 39 2.28 -14.08 -26.87
C GLY A 39 2.24 -12.90 -27.86
N ASP A 40 1.31 -12.97 -28.82
CA ASP A 40 1.06 -11.85 -29.70
C ASP A 40 0.59 -10.63 -28.90
N ALA A 41 1.11 -9.46 -29.24
CA ALA A 41 0.59 -8.21 -28.72
C ALA A 41 -0.80 -8.01 -29.33
N GLY A 42 -1.86 -8.17 -28.54
CA GLY A 42 -3.22 -7.89 -28.96
C GLY A 42 -3.42 -6.43 -29.40
N ALA A 43 -4.67 -6.04 -29.69
CA ALA A 43 -5.00 -4.64 -30.01
C ALA A 43 -4.54 -3.69 -28.89
N ALA A 44 -3.95 -2.54 -29.24
CA ALA A 44 -3.53 -1.53 -28.28
C ALA A 44 -4.73 -1.05 -27.44
N PRO A 45 -4.59 -0.92 -26.11
CA PRO A 45 -5.68 -0.51 -25.26
C PRO A 45 -6.09 0.94 -25.54
N LEU A 46 -7.39 1.20 -25.50
CA LEU A 46 -7.96 2.54 -25.52
C LEU A 46 -8.07 3.06 -24.08
N VAL A 47 -7.25 4.04 -23.72
CA VAL A 47 -7.24 4.64 -22.39
C VAL A 47 -7.65 6.09 -22.46
N GLU A 48 -8.85 6.39 -21.97
CA GLU A 48 -9.41 7.73 -21.88
C GLU A 48 -9.23 8.30 -20.46
N ILE A 49 -9.05 9.61 -20.34
CA ILE A 49 -9.03 10.31 -19.04
C ILE A 49 -10.27 11.21 -18.99
N ILE A 50 -11.12 10.99 -18.00
CA ILE A 50 -12.29 11.85 -17.76
C ILE A 50 -11.82 13.11 -17.04
N VAL A 51 -12.22 14.24 -17.57
CA VAL A 51 -12.03 15.56 -16.94
C VAL A 51 -13.41 16.16 -16.65
N PRO A 52 -13.57 16.95 -15.57
CA PRO A 52 -14.83 17.60 -15.27
C PRO A 52 -15.13 18.74 -16.28
N ASP A 53 -16.39 19.07 -16.42
CA ASP A 53 -16.83 20.26 -17.20
C ASP A 53 -16.34 21.56 -16.53
N ASP A 54 -16.20 21.53 -15.19
CA ASP A 54 -15.61 22.62 -14.39
C ASP A 54 -14.09 22.44 -14.22
N ARG A 55 -13.58 22.71 -13.01
CA ARG A 55 -12.17 22.61 -12.68
C ARG A 55 -11.82 21.30 -11.96
N ILE A 56 -10.70 20.71 -12.28
CA ILE A 56 -10.16 19.55 -11.55
C ILE A 56 -9.85 19.98 -10.11
N PRO A 57 -10.32 19.24 -9.09
CA PRO A 57 -10.05 19.55 -7.69
C PRO A 57 -8.56 19.69 -7.38
N TRP A 58 -8.23 20.58 -6.43
CA TRP A 58 -6.86 20.77 -5.97
C TRP A 58 -6.34 19.59 -5.15
N ALA A 59 -7.22 19.02 -4.33
CA ALA A 59 -6.91 17.89 -3.46
C ALA A 59 -8.08 16.91 -3.42
N GLY A 60 -7.82 15.72 -2.89
CA GLY A 60 -8.77 14.60 -2.85
C GLY A 60 -8.23 13.42 -3.65
N HIS A 61 -8.76 12.24 -3.39
CA HIS A 61 -8.24 11.01 -4.00
C HIS A 61 -9.32 10.10 -4.54
N ASN A 62 -10.58 10.57 -4.61
CA ASN A 62 -11.69 9.67 -4.78
C ASN A 62 -12.36 9.77 -6.16
N GLY A 63 -12.07 10.79 -6.97
CA GLY A 63 -12.73 11.00 -8.26
C GLY A 63 -14.25 11.13 -8.18
N ARG A 64 -14.81 11.41 -6.99
CA ARG A 64 -16.26 11.39 -6.70
C ARG A 64 -17.05 12.41 -7.50
N TRP A 65 -16.40 13.50 -7.89
CA TRP A 65 -16.96 14.53 -8.77
C TRP A 65 -17.48 13.97 -10.10
N ALA A 66 -16.90 12.82 -10.56
CA ALA A 66 -17.25 12.22 -11.83
C ALA A 66 -18.35 11.15 -11.74
N ALA A 67 -18.98 10.93 -10.57
CA ALA A 67 -19.93 9.83 -10.38
C ALA A 67 -21.03 9.80 -11.47
N ARG A 68 -21.60 10.95 -11.80
CA ARG A 68 -22.60 11.09 -12.88
C ARG A 68 -22.03 10.76 -14.26
N ALA A 69 -20.81 11.22 -14.57
CA ALA A 69 -20.16 10.94 -15.86
C ALA A 69 -19.82 9.45 -15.98
N VAL A 70 -19.32 8.85 -14.91
CA VAL A 70 -19.05 7.39 -14.84
C VAL A 70 -20.35 6.60 -14.96
N MET A 71 -21.42 7.02 -14.30
CA MET A 71 -22.72 6.34 -14.38
C MET A 71 -23.26 6.32 -15.82
N ARG A 72 -23.17 7.44 -16.57
CA ARG A 72 -23.52 7.50 -18.00
C ARG A 72 -22.72 6.51 -18.85
N ARG A 73 -21.44 6.27 -18.53
CA ARG A 73 -20.62 5.27 -19.25
C ARG A 73 -21.03 3.83 -18.87
N ILE A 74 -21.37 3.60 -17.60
CA ILE A 74 -21.90 2.30 -17.14
C ILE A 74 -23.23 1.96 -17.83
N GLU A 75 -24.11 2.94 -18.05
CA GLU A 75 -25.39 2.75 -18.76
C GLU A 75 -25.20 2.25 -20.20
N GLN A 76 -24.10 2.66 -20.85
CA GLN A 76 -23.75 2.28 -22.22
C GLN A 76 -23.00 0.94 -22.29
N ALA A 77 -22.34 0.53 -21.21
CA ALA A 77 -21.58 -0.70 -21.14
C ALA A 77 -22.48 -1.94 -20.92
N ARG A 78 -22.03 -3.11 -21.33
CA ARG A 78 -22.67 -4.40 -20.98
C ARG A 78 -22.36 -4.75 -19.53
N LEU A 79 -21.08 -4.71 -19.18
CA LEU A 79 -20.58 -4.94 -17.83
C LEU A 79 -19.32 -4.10 -17.59
N ALA A 80 -19.37 -3.22 -16.59
CA ALA A 80 -18.24 -2.38 -16.21
C ALA A 80 -17.59 -2.86 -14.90
N ILE A 81 -16.24 -2.85 -14.83
CA ILE A 81 -15.53 -2.96 -13.57
C ILE A 81 -15.02 -1.58 -13.17
N VAL A 82 -15.44 -1.09 -12.01
CA VAL A 82 -15.00 0.19 -11.44
C VAL A 82 -13.94 -0.09 -10.37
N PHE A 83 -12.68 0.02 -10.74
CA PHE A 83 -11.57 -0.18 -9.82
C PHE A 83 -11.30 1.04 -8.96
N VAL A 84 -11.05 0.80 -7.69
CA VAL A 84 -10.63 1.79 -6.71
C VAL A 84 -9.40 1.31 -5.95
N ASN A 85 -8.64 2.23 -5.35
CA ASN A 85 -7.37 1.89 -4.71
C ASN A 85 -7.51 1.42 -3.25
N THR A 86 -8.63 1.72 -2.56
CA THR A 86 -8.85 1.31 -1.17
C THR A 86 -10.27 0.83 -0.93
N ARG A 87 -10.46 0.01 0.11
CA ARG A 87 -11.78 -0.51 0.52
C ARG A 87 -12.73 0.62 0.93
N ALA A 88 -12.19 1.64 1.62
CA ALA A 88 -12.96 2.82 2.01
C ALA A 88 -13.50 3.57 0.78
N VAL A 89 -12.66 3.76 -0.24
CA VAL A 89 -13.08 4.40 -1.50
C VAL A 89 -14.08 3.54 -2.25
N ALA A 90 -14.00 2.20 -2.17
CA ALA A 90 -14.99 1.30 -2.77
C ALA A 90 -16.41 1.56 -2.22
N GLU A 91 -16.52 1.70 -0.91
CA GLU A 91 -17.81 1.97 -0.24
C GLU A 91 -18.37 3.36 -0.62
N LEU A 92 -17.49 4.38 -0.71
CA LEU A 92 -17.89 5.74 -1.09
C LEU A 92 -18.32 5.80 -2.55
N VAL A 93 -17.50 5.27 -3.47
CA VAL A 93 -17.80 5.27 -4.92
C VAL A 93 -19.06 4.46 -5.21
N PHE A 94 -19.21 3.30 -4.57
CA PHE A 94 -20.43 2.50 -4.70
C PHE A 94 -21.67 3.32 -4.32
N ARG A 95 -21.64 4.02 -3.19
CA ARG A 95 -22.75 4.86 -2.73
C ARG A 95 -23.02 6.02 -3.69
N ASP A 96 -21.97 6.68 -4.18
CA ASP A 96 -22.11 7.81 -5.09
C ASP A 96 -22.69 7.38 -6.44
N LEU A 97 -22.21 6.26 -7.01
CA LEU A 97 -22.78 5.67 -8.22
C LEU A 97 -24.24 5.24 -8.00
N TRP A 98 -24.55 4.69 -6.81
CA TRP A 98 -25.91 4.31 -6.48
C TRP A 98 -26.85 5.52 -6.38
N SER A 99 -26.37 6.66 -5.89
CA SER A 99 -27.16 7.91 -5.83
C SER A 99 -27.44 8.52 -7.21
N GLU A 100 -26.60 8.25 -8.21
CA GLU A 100 -26.77 8.71 -9.61
C GLU A 100 -27.45 7.64 -10.50
N ASN A 101 -27.87 6.52 -9.93
CA ASN A 101 -28.44 5.38 -10.65
C ASN A 101 -29.95 5.49 -10.81
N ASP A 102 -30.40 6.43 -11.61
CA ASP A 102 -31.84 6.70 -11.85
C ASP A 102 -32.58 5.51 -12.52
N GLN A 103 -31.86 4.67 -13.28
CA GLN A 103 -32.40 3.50 -13.96
C GLN A 103 -32.46 2.24 -13.09
N ALA A 104 -32.03 2.33 -11.81
CA ALA A 104 -31.93 1.19 -10.89
C ALA A 104 -31.14 0.00 -11.46
N LEU A 105 -30.07 0.27 -12.22
CA LEU A 105 -29.21 -0.76 -12.78
C LEU A 105 -28.54 -1.58 -11.65
N PRO A 106 -28.37 -2.89 -11.83
CA PRO A 106 -27.76 -3.73 -10.82
C PRO A 106 -26.25 -3.46 -10.72
N ILE A 107 -25.83 -2.80 -9.65
CA ILE A 107 -24.42 -2.51 -9.34
C ILE A 107 -24.02 -3.33 -8.11
N GLY A 108 -22.85 -4.00 -8.17
CA GLY A 108 -22.27 -4.76 -7.08
C GLY A 108 -21.08 -4.05 -6.43
N ILE A 109 -20.68 -4.53 -5.25
CA ILE A 109 -19.45 -4.14 -4.58
C ILE A 109 -18.64 -5.38 -4.20
N HIS A 110 -17.29 -5.31 -4.35
CA HIS A 110 -16.40 -6.43 -4.10
C HIS A 110 -15.07 -5.97 -3.50
N HIS A 111 -14.82 -6.33 -2.25
CA HIS A 111 -13.54 -6.10 -1.58
C HIS A 111 -13.32 -7.09 -0.43
N GLY A 112 -12.06 -7.23 0.02
CA GLY A 112 -11.64 -8.25 0.98
C GLY A 112 -12.29 -8.19 2.37
N SER A 113 -12.94 -7.06 2.75
CA SER A 113 -13.62 -6.93 4.05
C SER A 113 -15.03 -7.51 4.07
N LEU A 114 -15.63 -7.72 2.90
CA LEU A 114 -16.94 -8.36 2.79
C LEU A 114 -16.87 -9.84 3.17
N SER A 115 -17.98 -10.39 3.66
CA SER A 115 -18.07 -11.83 3.94
C SER A 115 -17.85 -12.66 2.68
N ALA A 116 -17.28 -13.87 2.83
CA ALA A 116 -17.06 -14.76 1.69
C ALA A 116 -18.37 -15.08 0.94
N GLU A 117 -19.49 -15.16 1.66
CA GLU A 117 -20.83 -15.36 1.05
C GLU A 117 -21.23 -14.17 0.17
N ALA A 118 -21.04 -12.93 0.68
CA ALA A 118 -21.34 -11.72 -0.09
C ALA A 118 -20.49 -11.62 -1.35
N ARG A 119 -19.18 -11.90 -1.25
CA ARG A 119 -18.27 -11.90 -2.39
C ARG A 119 -18.68 -12.91 -3.45
N ARG A 120 -18.91 -14.18 -3.06
CA ARG A 120 -19.35 -15.24 -3.98
C ARG A 120 -20.69 -14.91 -4.65
N LYS A 121 -21.61 -14.28 -3.91
CA LYS A 121 -22.88 -13.84 -4.49
C LYS A 121 -22.66 -12.80 -5.60
N THR A 122 -21.78 -11.84 -5.37
CA THR A 122 -21.44 -10.80 -6.36
C THR A 122 -20.68 -11.40 -7.54
N GLU A 123 -19.72 -12.28 -7.31
CA GLU A 123 -18.97 -13.02 -8.34
C GLU A 123 -19.92 -13.84 -9.24
N ASN A 124 -20.85 -14.59 -8.64
CA ASN A 124 -21.85 -15.36 -9.38
C ASN A 124 -22.81 -14.47 -10.18
N ALA A 125 -23.22 -13.32 -9.62
CA ALA A 125 -24.08 -12.36 -10.33
C ALA A 125 -23.35 -11.74 -11.53
N MET A 126 -22.05 -11.48 -11.41
CA MET A 126 -21.18 -11.03 -12.48
C MET A 126 -21.04 -12.09 -13.58
N ALA A 127 -20.65 -13.32 -13.23
CA ALA A 127 -20.46 -14.43 -14.15
C ALA A 127 -21.76 -14.83 -14.90
N THR A 128 -22.93 -14.58 -14.31
CA THR A 128 -24.24 -14.85 -14.92
C THR A 128 -24.86 -13.65 -15.65
N GLY A 129 -24.10 -12.56 -15.85
CA GLY A 129 -24.57 -11.36 -16.55
C GLY A 129 -25.71 -10.60 -15.85
N LYS A 130 -25.87 -10.78 -14.53
CA LYS A 130 -26.91 -10.12 -13.72
C LYS A 130 -26.48 -8.75 -13.20
N LEU A 131 -25.23 -8.37 -13.36
CA LEU A 131 -24.72 -7.05 -12.99
C LEU A 131 -24.47 -6.19 -14.23
N ARG A 132 -24.66 -4.89 -14.07
CA ARG A 132 -24.25 -3.87 -15.03
C ARG A 132 -22.88 -3.29 -14.67
N ALA A 133 -22.58 -3.19 -13.38
CA ALA A 133 -21.27 -2.76 -12.90
C ALA A 133 -20.91 -3.41 -11.57
N ILE A 134 -19.60 -3.44 -11.30
CA ILE A 134 -19.06 -3.86 -10.01
C ILE A 134 -17.98 -2.88 -9.56
N VAL A 135 -18.10 -2.34 -8.35
CA VAL A 135 -17.06 -1.54 -7.72
C VAL A 135 -16.11 -2.46 -6.96
N ALA A 136 -14.83 -2.48 -7.33
CA ALA A 136 -13.87 -3.43 -6.78
C ALA A 136 -12.54 -2.78 -6.42
N THR A 137 -11.86 -3.37 -5.42
CA THR A 137 -10.44 -3.12 -5.14
C THR A 137 -9.59 -4.13 -5.92
N SER A 138 -8.29 -4.25 -5.58
CA SER A 138 -7.38 -5.26 -6.16
C SER A 138 -7.86 -6.72 -6.04
N SER A 139 -8.99 -6.97 -5.39
CA SER A 139 -9.60 -8.30 -5.30
C SER A 139 -10.03 -8.90 -6.65
N LEU A 140 -10.15 -8.07 -7.69
CA LEU A 140 -10.43 -8.48 -9.07
C LEU A 140 -9.28 -8.17 -10.05
N ASP A 141 -8.11 -7.73 -9.55
CA ASP A 141 -6.93 -7.47 -10.39
C ASP A 141 -6.38 -8.76 -11.03
N LEU A 142 -6.61 -9.93 -10.42
CA LEU A 142 -5.99 -11.20 -10.83
C LEU A 142 -6.97 -12.14 -11.57
N GLY A 143 -6.53 -12.62 -12.66
CA GLY A 143 -6.56 -13.90 -13.37
C GLY A 143 -7.85 -14.69 -13.56
N ILE A 144 -9.05 -14.19 -13.27
CA ILE A 144 -10.29 -14.89 -13.60
C ILE A 144 -10.94 -14.21 -14.79
N ASP A 145 -11.36 -15.00 -15.79
CA ASP A 145 -12.21 -14.54 -16.86
C ASP A 145 -13.61 -14.28 -16.29
N TRP A 146 -13.97 -13.01 -16.22
CA TRP A 146 -15.25 -12.57 -15.66
C TRP A 146 -16.35 -12.41 -16.71
N GLY A 147 -16.14 -12.95 -17.92
CA GLY A 147 -17.12 -12.88 -19.00
C GLY A 147 -17.09 -11.55 -19.77
N ASP A 148 -18.24 -11.08 -20.21
CA ASP A 148 -18.38 -9.97 -21.18
C ASP A 148 -18.12 -8.57 -20.58
N VAL A 149 -17.02 -8.37 -19.84
CA VAL A 149 -16.59 -7.04 -19.41
C VAL A 149 -16.11 -6.26 -20.62
N ASP A 150 -16.73 -5.12 -20.89
CA ASP A 150 -16.39 -4.25 -22.02
C ASP A 150 -15.88 -2.86 -21.59
N LEU A 151 -15.97 -2.53 -20.29
CA LEU A 151 -15.47 -1.27 -19.75
C LEU A 151 -14.75 -1.47 -18.43
N VAL A 152 -13.56 -0.89 -18.31
CA VAL A 152 -12.85 -0.72 -17.04
C VAL A 152 -12.81 0.75 -16.68
N VAL A 153 -13.19 1.09 -15.45
CA VAL A 153 -13.07 2.45 -14.91
C VAL A 153 -12.07 2.42 -13.75
N GLN A 154 -11.05 3.24 -13.82
CA GLN A 154 -10.07 3.44 -12.75
C GLN A 154 -10.39 4.74 -12.02
N MET A 155 -10.94 4.64 -10.81
CA MET A 155 -11.22 5.79 -9.93
C MET A 155 -9.96 6.16 -9.12
N GLY A 156 -9.49 7.39 -9.28
CA GLY A 156 -8.17 7.83 -8.82
C GLY A 156 -7.06 7.34 -9.72
N ALA A 157 -5.84 7.86 -9.53
CA ALA A 157 -4.69 7.45 -10.31
C ALA A 157 -4.26 6.00 -10.02
N PRO A 158 -3.77 5.25 -11.02
CA PRO A 158 -3.51 3.82 -10.91
C PRO A 158 -2.28 3.47 -10.06
N LYS A 159 -1.40 4.44 -9.75
CA LYS A 159 -0.15 4.30 -8.98
C LYS A 159 0.93 3.44 -9.63
N GLY A 160 0.71 2.94 -10.84
CA GLY A 160 1.63 2.14 -11.63
C GLY A 160 1.10 1.86 -13.03
N ALA A 161 1.97 1.86 -14.05
CA ALA A 161 1.63 1.54 -15.45
C ALA A 161 1.26 0.05 -15.59
N SER A 162 2.03 -0.84 -14.99
CA SER A 162 1.74 -2.29 -14.98
C SER A 162 0.36 -2.59 -14.40
N ARG A 163 -0.02 -1.90 -13.33
CA ARG A 163 -1.35 -2.07 -12.71
C ARG A 163 -2.46 -1.56 -13.62
N LEU A 164 -2.26 -0.40 -14.25
CA LEU A 164 -3.23 0.11 -15.23
C LEU A 164 -3.44 -0.90 -16.35
N LEU A 165 -2.36 -1.43 -16.90
CA LEU A 165 -2.43 -2.44 -17.97
C LEU A 165 -3.13 -3.73 -17.51
N GLN A 166 -2.81 -4.24 -16.31
CA GLN A 166 -3.47 -5.41 -15.73
C GLN A 166 -4.97 -5.22 -15.56
N ARG A 167 -5.40 -4.03 -15.08
CA ARG A 167 -6.81 -3.69 -14.92
C ARG A 167 -7.51 -3.51 -16.26
N THR A 168 -6.89 -2.78 -17.18
CA THR A 168 -7.40 -2.57 -18.53
C THR A 168 -7.61 -3.90 -19.24
N GLY A 169 -6.69 -4.85 -19.10
CA GLY A 169 -6.80 -6.21 -19.65
C GLY A 169 -7.94 -7.06 -19.04
N ARG A 170 -8.77 -6.52 -18.12
CA ARG A 170 -10.03 -7.17 -17.70
C ARG A 170 -11.18 -6.90 -18.66
N ALA A 171 -11.08 -5.86 -19.50
CA ALA A 171 -12.06 -5.59 -20.54
C ALA A 171 -11.69 -6.28 -21.86
N ASN A 172 -12.69 -6.74 -22.58
CA ASN A 172 -12.56 -7.31 -23.93
C ASN A 172 -11.43 -8.37 -24.01
N HIS A 173 -11.62 -9.49 -23.33
CA HIS A 173 -10.67 -10.62 -23.33
C HIS A 173 -10.48 -11.29 -24.72
N ARG A 174 -10.76 -10.56 -25.81
CA ARG A 174 -10.59 -11.02 -27.19
C ARG A 174 -9.35 -10.36 -27.77
N MET A 175 -8.55 -11.11 -28.49
CA MET A 175 -7.30 -10.63 -29.06
C MET A 175 -7.49 -9.59 -30.18
N ASP A 176 -8.66 -9.54 -30.76
CA ASP A 176 -9.04 -8.68 -31.90
C ASP A 176 -9.78 -7.41 -31.51
N GLU A 177 -10.18 -7.25 -30.24
CA GLU A 177 -10.84 -6.07 -29.73
C GLU A 177 -9.96 -5.31 -28.74
N ALA A 178 -9.88 -3.98 -28.88
CA ALA A 178 -9.14 -3.13 -27.95
C ALA A 178 -9.83 -3.12 -26.57
N SER A 179 -9.06 -3.34 -25.52
CA SER A 179 -9.52 -3.15 -24.14
C SER A 179 -9.78 -1.67 -23.89
N HIS A 180 -10.94 -1.34 -23.31
CA HIS A 180 -11.35 0.02 -23.04
C HIS A 180 -11.25 0.37 -21.56
N ALA A 181 -10.49 1.40 -21.22
CA ALA A 181 -10.33 1.91 -19.87
C ALA A 181 -10.59 3.42 -19.77
N LEU A 182 -11.27 3.82 -18.71
CA LEU A 182 -11.46 5.21 -18.31
C LEU A 182 -10.68 5.46 -17.03
N ILE A 183 -9.86 6.52 -16.96
CA ILE A 183 -9.22 6.98 -15.74
C ILE A 183 -9.94 8.23 -15.24
N VAL A 184 -10.27 8.26 -13.97
CA VAL A 184 -10.92 9.38 -13.28
C VAL A 184 -9.97 9.94 -12.22
N PRO A 185 -9.18 10.97 -12.51
CA PRO A 185 -8.26 11.56 -11.54
C PRO A 185 -9.02 12.21 -10.39
N GLY A 186 -8.52 12.07 -9.17
CA GLY A 186 -9.11 12.70 -7.98
C GLY A 186 -8.71 14.17 -7.82
N ASN A 187 -7.55 14.55 -8.35
CA ASN A 187 -6.98 15.90 -8.23
C ASN A 187 -5.99 16.18 -9.39
N ARG A 188 -5.39 17.38 -9.40
CA ARG A 188 -4.49 17.83 -10.48
C ARG A 188 -3.22 17.00 -10.58
N PHE A 189 -2.60 16.59 -9.47
CA PHE A 189 -1.46 15.67 -9.53
C PHE A 189 -1.85 14.30 -10.06
N GLU A 190 -3.00 13.77 -9.64
CA GLU A 190 -3.50 12.51 -10.17
C GLU A 190 -3.89 12.60 -11.66
N TYR A 191 -4.23 13.81 -12.16
CA TYR A 191 -4.38 14.02 -13.59
C TYR A 191 -3.05 13.83 -14.32
N LEU A 192 -1.96 14.47 -13.84
CA LEU A 192 -0.62 14.27 -14.41
C LEU A 192 -0.17 12.80 -14.34
N GLU A 193 -0.46 12.13 -13.21
CA GLU A 193 -0.18 10.71 -13.04
C GLU A 193 -0.99 9.85 -14.03
N SER A 194 -2.24 10.20 -14.28
CA SER A 194 -3.10 9.52 -15.26
C SER A 194 -2.58 9.65 -16.69
N VAL A 195 -2.11 10.85 -17.06
CA VAL A 195 -1.44 11.08 -18.36
C VAL A 195 -0.16 10.26 -18.44
N ALA A 196 0.69 10.31 -17.39
CA ALA A 196 1.93 9.54 -17.32
C ALA A 196 1.68 8.04 -17.44
N ALA A 197 0.67 7.53 -16.75
CA ALA A 197 0.31 6.10 -16.77
C ALA A 197 -0.21 5.65 -18.13
N ARG A 198 -1.10 6.46 -18.76
CA ARG A 198 -1.58 6.19 -20.12
C ARG A 198 -0.43 6.15 -21.12
N ASP A 199 0.43 7.16 -21.09
CA ASP A 199 1.55 7.26 -22.02
C ASP A 199 2.56 6.12 -21.80
N ALA A 200 2.79 5.71 -20.56
CA ALA A 200 3.64 4.56 -20.22
C ALA A 200 3.07 3.23 -20.78
N VAL A 201 1.77 2.99 -20.59
CA VAL A 201 1.09 1.80 -21.12
C VAL A 201 1.16 1.76 -22.64
N LEU A 202 0.90 2.88 -23.32
CA LEU A 202 0.96 2.95 -24.79
C LEU A 202 2.39 2.80 -25.34
N ALA A 203 3.39 3.21 -24.56
CA ALA A 203 4.80 3.03 -24.91
C ALA A 203 5.35 1.63 -24.52
N GLY A 204 4.60 0.80 -23.82
CA GLY A 204 5.07 -0.47 -23.27
C GLY A 204 6.11 -0.30 -22.15
N ASP A 205 6.24 0.90 -21.58
CA ASP A 205 7.16 1.22 -20.49
C ASP A 205 6.49 0.91 -19.13
N LEU A 206 6.68 -0.30 -18.68
CA LEU A 206 6.04 -0.85 -17.49
C LEU A 206 6.91 -0.66 -16.24
N ASP A 207 6.29 -0.86 -15.08
CA ASP A 207 7.00 -0.76 -13.80
C ASP A 207 7.92 -1.98 -13.62
N THR A 208 9.16 -1.73 -13.23
CA THR A 208 10.11 -2.79 -12.88
C THR A 208 9.88 -3.28 -11.45
N ASP A 209 10.00 -4.58 -11.25
CA ASP A 209 9.95 -5.19 -9.92
C ASP A 209 11.36 -5.21 -9.29
N VAL A 210 11.42 -4.94 -7.99
CA VAL A 210 12.65 -5.09 -7.21
C VAL A 210 12.66 -6.49 -6.60
N PHE A 211 13.59 -7.33 -7.04
CA PHE A 211 13.82 -8.64 -6.43
C PHE A 211 14.52 -8.48 -5.09
N ARG A 212 13.89 -8.97 -4.03
CA ARG A 212 14.42 -8.90 -2.66
C ARG A 212 14.95 -10.24 -2.20
N ALA A 213 15.92 -10.20 -1.30
CA ALA A 213 16.37 -11.39 -0.58
C ALA A 213 15.20 -12.00 0.22
N GLY A 214 15.19 -13.31 0.37
CA GLY A 214 14.16 -14.03 1.11
C GLY A 214 14.19 -13.72 2.60
N GLY A 215 13.01 -13.61 3.21
CA GLY A 215 12.86 -13.35 4.64
C GLY A 215 13.38 -14.51 5.50
N LEU A 216 14.08 -14.20 6.59
CA LEU A 216 14.62 -15.22 7.50
C LEU A 216 13.52 -15.94 8.30
N ASP A 217 12.40 -15.30 8.53
CA ASP A 217 11.19 -15.85 9.11
C ASP A 217 10.51 -16.85 8.16
N VAL A 218 10.49 -16.56 6.86
CA VAL A 218 10.00 -17.47 5.81
C VAL A 218 10.91 -18.69 5.71
N LEU A 219 12.24 -18.48 5.77
CA LEU A 219 13.21 -19.57 5.82
C LEU A 219 13.00 -20.47 7.05
N ALA A 220 12.77 -19.86 8.22
CA ALA A 220 12.48 -20.60 9.46
C ALA A 220 11.20 -21.43 9.32
N GLN A 221 10.14 -20.86 8.75
CA GLN A 221 8.90 -21.60 8.49
C GLN A 221 9.11 -22.75 7.52
N HIS A 222 9.92 -22.55 6.46
CA HIS A 222 10.23 -23.59 5.48
C HIS A 222 11.02 -24.75 6.10
N LEU A 223 12.09 -24.48 6.87
CA LEU A 223 12.87 -25.49 7.56
C LEU A 223 12.02 -26.31 8.53
N PHE A 224 11.11 -25.66 9.24
CA PHE A 224 10.16 -26.36 10.10
C PHE A 224 9.21 -27.25 9.28
N GLY A 225 8.76 -26.76 8.12
CA GLY A 225 7.95 -27.53 7.18
C GLY A 225 8.67 -28.76 6.61
N LEU A 226 9.97 -28.66 6.29
CA LEU A 226 10.78 -29.82 5.89
C LEU A 226 10.79 -30.88 6.99
N ALA A 227 11.09 -30.51 8.23
CA ALA A 227 11.07 -31.43 9.37
C ALA A 227 9.68 -32.04 9.63
N ALA A 228 8.61 -31.30 9.35
CA ALA A 228 7.24 -31.78 9.46
C ALA A 228 6.85 -32.79 8.37
N ALA A 229 7.50 -32.72 7.22
CA ALA A 229 7.31 -33.65 6.11
C ALA A 229 8.15 -34.93 6.28
N ALA A 230 9.46 -34.79 6.54
CA ALA A 230 10.38 -35.90 6.76
C ALA A 230 11.68 -35.40 7.43
N PRO A 231 12.46 -36.30 8.09
CA PRO A 231 13.81 -35.97 8.55
C PRO A 231 14.73 -35.57 7.39
N PHE A 232 15.52 -34.50 7.54
CA PHE A 232 16.39 -33.95 6.50
C PHE A 232 17.81 -33.69 6.98
N LEU A 233 18.80 -33.71 6.06
CA LEU A 233 20.17 -33.29 6.32
C LEU A 233 20.32 -31.77 6.08
N ALA A 234 21.03 -31.06 6.95
CA ALA A 234 21.23 -29.64 6.85
C ALA A 234 21.90 -29.21 5.54
N ASP A 235 22.88 -29.99 5.06
CA ASP A 235 23.62 -29.69 3.82
C ASP A 235 22.73 -29.84 2.58
N GLU A 236 21.85 -30.85 2.55
CA GLU A 236 20.90 -31.05 1.46
C GLU A 236 19.86 -29.92 1.43
N ALA A 237 19.32 -29.55 2.59
CA ALA A 237 18.36 -28.45 2.70
C ALA A 237 19.00 -27.10 2.32
N TYR A 238 20.23 -26.84 2.75
CA TYR A 238 20.97 -25.62 2.40
C TYR A 238 21.18 -25.49 0.89
N ALA A 239 21.61 -26.58 0.24
CA ALA A 239 21.80 -26.61 -1.22
C ALA A 239 20.49 -26.39 -1.96
N GLU A 240 19.40 -27.06 -1.53
CA GLU A 240 18.06 -26.89 -2.12
C GLU A 240 17.55 -25.46 -1.99
N ILE A 241 17.65 -24.87 -0.80
CA ILE A 241 17.16 -23.51 -0.52
C ILE A 241 17.92 -22.47 -1.35
N ARG A 242 19.24 -22.60 -1.47
CA ARG A 242 20.04 -21.69 -2.29
C ARG A 242 19.76 -21.79 -3.79
N SER A 243 19.17 -22.86 -4.27
CA SER A 243 18.72 -22.96 -5.66
C SER A 243 17.54 -22.03 -5.99
N ALA A 244 16.93 -21.38 -4.99
CA ALA A 244 15.89 -20.38 -5.19
C ALA A 244 16.51 -18.97 -5.14
N ALA A 245 16.17 -18.13 -6.13
CA ALA A 245 16.74 -16.78 -6.28
C ALA A 245 16.69 -15.93 -4.99
N PRO A 246 15.59 -15.89 -4.20
CA PRO A 246 15.57 -15.11 -2.96
C PRO A 246 16.63 -15.53 -1.94
N TYR A 247 17.14 -16.74 -2.03
CA TYR A 247 18.14 -17.30 -1.11
C TYR A 247 19.49 -17.66 -1.76
N ALA A 248 19.70 -17.30 -3.03
CA ALA A 248 20.96 -17.59 -3.73
C ALA A 248 22.18 -17.01 -2.99
N GLY A 249 22.03 -15.84 -2.38
CA GLY A 249 23.06 -15.19 -1.56
C GLY A 249 23.10 -15.63 -0.07
N LEU A 250 22.31 -16.63 0.35
CA LEU A 250 22.26 -17.06 1.74
C LEU A 250 23.60 -17.69 2.17
N SER A 251 24.25 -17.12 3.19
CA SER A 251 25.46 -17.70 3.77
C SER A 251 25.16 -18.92 4.65
N ARG A 252 26.12 -19.84 4.73
CA ARG A 252 26.00 -21.03 5.59
C ARG A 252 25.79 -20.63 7.06
N ALA A 253 26.53 -19.66 7.55
CA ALA A 253 26.40 -19.19 8.92
C ALA A 253 24.98 -18.69 9.23
N ARG A 254 24.38 -17.93 8.30
CA ARG A 254 23.01 -17.42 8.47
C ARG A 254 21.96 -18.55 8.39
N PHE A 255 22.17 -19.53 7.52
CA PHE A 255 21.35 -20.73 7.47
C PHE A 255 21.39 -21.52 8.78
N ASP A 256 22.58 -21.76 9.33
CA ASP A 256 22.77 -22.50 10.59
C ASP A 256 22.15 -21.75 11.78
N GLU A 257 22.22 -20.41 11.79
CA GLU A 257 21.55 -19.56 12.78
C GLU A 257 20.03 -19.75 12.73
N VAL A 258 19.43 -19.71 11.52
CA VAL A 258 17.99 -19.94 11.35
C VAL A 258 17.59 -21.35 11.75
N LEU A 259 18.37 -22.36 11.39
CA LEU A 259 18.13 -23.75 11.79
C LEU A 259 18.20 -23.92 13.32
N GLY A 260 19.19 -23.30 13.98
CA GLY A 260 19.30 -23.26 15.43
C GLY A 260 18.11 -22.58 16.11
N PHE A 261 17.63 -21.48 15.54
CA PHE A 261 16.40 -20.82 16.00
C PHE A 261 15.18 -21.73 15.85
N VAL A 262 15.01 -22.40 14.71
CA VAL A 262 13.89 -23.32 14.49
C VAL A 262 13.95 -24.49 15.47
N ALA A 263 15.15 -24.97 15.79
CA ALA A 263 15.34 -26.10 16.70
C ALA A 263 14.99 -25.76 18.16
N THR A 264 15.41 -24.57 18.65
CA THR A 264 15.38 -24.27 20.09
C THR A 264 14.79 -22.90 20.46
N GLY A 265 14.36 -22.11 19.48
CA GLY A 265 13.85 -20.76 19.69
C GLY A 265 14.93 -19.69 19.86
N GLY A 266 16.23 -20.01 19.68
CA GLY A 266 17.35 -19.11 19.90
C GLY A 266 17.89 -19.12 21.34
N TYR A 267 18.91 -18.30 21.60
CA TYR A 267 19.62 -18.31 22.89
C TYR A 267 18.70 -18.02 24.09
N SER A 268 17.89 -16.98 24.00
CA SER A 268 17.03 -16.54 25.10
C SER A 268 15.87 -17.49 25.42
N LEU A 269 15.43 -18.31 24.46
CA LEU A 269 14.25 -19.16 24.58
C LEU A 269 14.56 -20.65 24.74
N LYS A 270 15.83 -21.06 24.55
CA LYS A 270 16.25 -22.47 24.58
C LYS A 270 15.96 -23.21 25.90
N ALA A 271 15.79 -22.48 27.00
CA ALA A 271 15.47 -23.06 28.31
C ALA A 271 14.00 -23.52 28.44
N TYR A 272 13.14 -23.15 27.50
CA TYR A 272 11.72 -23.48 27.56
C TYR A 272 11.39 -24.66 26.64
N ASP A 273 10.86 -25.75 27.18
CA ASP A 273 10.52 -26.98 26.44
C ASP A 273 9.64 -26.76 25.22
N ARG A 274 8.75 -25.78 25.26
CA ARG A 274 7.87 -25.45 24.14
C ARG A 274 8.59 -25.00 22.88
N TYR A 275 9.83 -24.53 22.98
CA TYR A 275 10.66 -24.09 21.86
C TYR A 275 11.67 -25.16 21.40
N GLN A 276 11.77 -26.29 22.11
CA GLN A 276 12.56 -27.47 21.70
C GLN A 276 11.78 -28.24 20.62
N ARG A 277 11.87 -27.77 19.37
CA ARG A 277 11.03 -28.23 18.26
C ARG A 277 11.69 -29.23 17.35
N LEU A 278 13.00 -29.10 17.13
CA LEU A 278 13.76 -30.03 16.32
C LEU A 278 14.89 -30.69 17.14
N THR A 279 15.23 -31.90 16.76
CA THR A 279 16.36 -32.65 17.27
C THR A 279 17.04 -33.40 16.13
N GLN A 280 18.33 -33.74 16.31
CA GLN A 280 19.03 -34.60 15.38
C GLN A 280 18.90 -36.06 15.81
N ASP A 281 18.73 -36.94 14.82
CA ASP A 281 18.84 -38.37 15.02
C ASP A 281 20.32 -38.84 14.96
N ARG A 282 20.55 -40.17 15.03
CA ARG A 282 21.88 -40.78 15.01
C ARG A 282 22.61 -40.57 13.69
N ASP A 283 21.87 -40.34 12.62
CA ASP A 283 22.41 -40.11 11.26
C ASP A 283 22.60 -38.62 10.96
N GLY A 284 22.44 -37.75 11.96
CA GLY A 284 22.58 -36.30 11.85
C GLY A 284 21.41 -35.61 11.14
N ARG A 285 20.29 -36.31 10.93
CA ARG A 285 19.10 -35.75 10.30
C ARG A 285 18.27 -34.98 11.30
N TRP A 286 17.83 -33.82 10.91
CA TRP A 286 16.91 -32.97 11.69
C TRP A 286 15.48 -33.49 11.55
N ARG A 287 14.80 -33.66 12.68
CA ARG A 287 13.40 -34.14 12.77
C ARG A 287 12.64 -33.44 13.88
N LEU A 288 11.31 -33.48 13.82
CA LEU A 288 10.47 -32.97 14.90
C LEU A 288 10.73 -33.74 16.21
N THR A 289 10.77 -33.02 17.33
CA THR A 289 10.82 -33.62 18.67
C THR A 289 9.53 -34.35 19.03
N HIS A 290 8.39 -33.88 18.47
CA HIS A 290 7.09 -34.52 18.71
C HIS A 290 6.17 -34.42 17.49
N PRO A 291 5.46 -35.50 17.07
CA PRO A 291 4.59 -35.51 15.89
C PRO A 291 3.47 -34.46 15.88
N ARG A 292 2.95 -34.06 17.07
CA ARG A 292 1.92 -33.01 17.19
C ARG A 292 2.32 -31.68 16.57
N LEU A 293 3.62 -31.38 16.52
CA LEU A 293 4.17 -30.15 15.95
C LEU A 293 3.88 -30.04 14.44
N ALA A 294 3.76 -31.15 13.73
CA ALA A 294 3.37 -31.14 12.31
C ALA A 294 1.93 -30.65 12.11
N ALA A 295 0.99 -31.06 12.96
CA ALA A 295 -0.39 -30.59 12.90
C ALA A 295 -0.48 -29.10 13.27
N GLN A 296 0.29 -28.66 14.25
CA GLN A 296 0.39 -27.28 14.67
C GLN A 296 0.98 -26.39 13.58
N HIS A 297 2.03 -26.84 12.88
CA HIS A 297 2.60 -26.14 11.73
C HIS A 297 1.56 -25.93 10.63
N ARG A 298 0.79 -26.97 10.26
CA ARG A 298 -0.25 -26.86 9.22
C ARG A 298 -1.31 -25.80 9.51
N LEU A 299 -1.62 -25.54 10.79
CA LEU A 299 -2.58 -24.52 11.21
C LEU A 299 -2.00 -23.09 11.14
N ASN A 300 -0.67 -22.97 11.17
CA ASN A 300 0.02 -21.68 11.27
C ASN A 300 0.87 -21.33 10.04
N ALA A 301 1.06 -22.26 9.09
CA ALA A 301 1.84 -22.05 7.87
C ALA A 301 1.20 -20.95 7.00
N GLY A 302 2.07 -20.16 6.37
CA GLY A 302 1.72 -19.08 5.45
C GLY A 302 2.40 -17.77 5.82
N THR A 303 2.69 -16.97 4.78
CA THR A 303 3.42 -15.69 4.90
C THR A 303 2.50 -14.47 4.93
N ILE A 304 1.19 -14.66 4.72
CA ILE A 304 0.20 -13.61 4.83
C ILE A 304 -0.36 -13.63 6.24
N VAL A 305 0.00 -12.62 7.03
CA VAL A 305 -0.55 -12.41 8.37
C VAL A 305 -1.75 -11.48 8.24
N GLU A 306 -2.93 -12.01 8.54
CA GLU A 306 -4.16 -11.21 8.52
C GLU A 306 -4.10 -10.12 9.60
N ALA A 307 -4.56 -8.91 9.23
CA ALA A 307 -4.78 -7.85 10.21
C ALA A 307 -5.83 -8.29 11.25
N VAL A 308 -5.68 -7.82 12.47
CA VAL A 308 -6.67 -8.08 13.50
C VAL A 308 -7.97 -7.38 13.13
N THR A 309 -9.06 -8.13 13.10
CA THR A 309 -10.36 -7.63 12.64
C THR A 309 -11.47 -7.91 13.66
N MET A 310 -12.49 -7.06 13.64
CA MET A 310 -13.77 -7.27 14.32
C MET A 310 -14.85 -7.62 13.29
N ASN A 311 -15.75 -8.52 13.65
CA ASN A 311 -16.85 -8.91 12.77
C ASN A 311 -17.95 -7.86 12.81
N VAL A 312 -18.51 -7.54 11.65
CA VAL A 312 -19.73 -6.73 11.54
C VAL A 312 -20.92 -7.67 11.43
N VAL A 313 -21.76 -7.70 12.46
CA VAL A 313 -22.87 -8.65 12.59
C VAL A 313 -24.19 -7.88 12.59
N PHE A 314 -25.05 -8.20 11.64
CA PHE A 314 -26.37 -7.59 11.53
C PHE A 314 -27.34 -8.24 12.54
N GLY A 315 -27.80 -7.46 13.52
CA GLY A 315 -28.68 -7.99 14.56
C GLY A 315 -28.85 -7.03 15.76
N SER A 316 -29.69 -7.41 16.71
CA SER A 316 -30.12 -6.53 17.81
C SER A 316 -29.13 -6.41 18.99
N GLY A 317 -27.94 -6.97 18.90
CA GLY A 317 -26.94 -6.88 19.98
C GLY A 317 -27.30 -7.60 21.28
N LYS A 318 -28.34 -8.43 21.30
CA LYS A 318 -28.69 -9.23 22.50
C LYS A 318 -27.83 -10.50 22.54
N PRO A 319 -27.12 -10.79 23.65
CA PRO A 319 -26.33 -12.01 23.78
C PRO A 319 -27.15 -13.26 23.45
N GLY A 320 -26.58 -14.19 22.66
CA GLY A 320 -27.21 -15.44 22.30
C GLY A 320 -28.20 -15.42 21.12
N ARG A 321 -28.47 -14.29 20.49
CA ARG A 321 -29.18 -14.22 19.21
C ARG A 321 -28.17 -14.03 18.09
N GLY A 322 -27.85 -15.08 17.36
CA GLY A 322 -26.98 -15.07 16.19
C GLY A 322 -27.48 -14.07 15.15
N GLY A 323 -26.60 -13.21 14.65
CA GLY A 323 -26.88 -12.28 13.56
C GLY A 323 -26.21 -12.72 12.27
N LYS A 324 -26.60 -12.10 11.15
CA LYS A 324 -25.97 -12.34 9.85
C LYS A 324 -24.64 -11.57 9.79
N ARG A 325 -23.52 -12.29 9.61
CA ARG A 325 -22.21 -11.66 9.42
C ARG A 325 -22.14 -10.98 8.06
N LEU A 326 -21.95 -9.67 8.05
CA LEU A 326 -21.80 -8.86 6.83
C LEU A 326 -20.37 -8.89 6.33
N GLY A 327 -19.38 -8.91 7.23
CA GLY A 327 -17.97 -8.90 6.92
C GLY A 327 -17.12 -8.56 8.14
N GLN A 328 -15.98 -7.90 7.90
CA GLN A 328 -15.02 -7.53 8.93
C GLN A 328 -14.47 -6.14 8.71
N ILE A 329 -14.20 -5.43 9.81
CA ILE A 329 -13.45 -4.17 9.84
C ILE A 329 -12.21 -4.33 10.71
N GLU A 330 -11.20 -3.51 10.51
CA GLU A 330 -9.99 -3.56 11.34
C GLU A 330 -10.31 -3.21 12.80
N GLU A 331 -9.69 -3.95 13.73
CA GLU A 331 -9.89 -3.77 15.18
C GLU A 331 -9.61 -2.34 15.62
N TRP A 332 -8.61 -1.70 15.02
CA TRP A 332 -8.27 -0.31 15.33
C TRP A 332 -9.46 0.64 15.08
N PHE A 333 -10.15 0.53 13.95
CA PHE A 333 -11.34 1.31 13.67
C PHE A 333 -12.51 0.88 14.56
N GLY A 334 -12.74 -0.44 14.67
CA GLY A 334 -13.83 -1.00 15.47
C GLY A 334 -13.78 -0.64 16.94
N SER A 335 -12.57 -0.53 17.52
CA SER A 335 -12.37 -0.16 18.94
C SER A 335 -12.65 1.31 19.25
N GLN A 336 -12.71 2.17 18.25
CA GLN A 336 -13.06 3.59 18.40
C GLN A 336 -14.58 3.83 18.36
N LEU A 337 -15.34 2.87 17.82
CA LEU A 337 -16.79 2.97 17.70
C LEU A 337 -17.48 2.84 19.08
N ARG A 338 -18.55 3.59 19.23
CA ARG A 338 -19.45 3.52 20.38
C ARG A 338 -20.86 3.11 19.93
N VAL A 339 -21.68 2.67 20.88
CA VAL A 339 -23.10 2.44 20.61
C VAL A 339 -23.74 3.74 20.12
N ALA A 340 -24.57 3.65 19.10
CA ALA A 340 -25.20 4.73 18.33
C ALA A 340 -24.29 5.43 17.29
N ASP A 341 -22.99 5.13 17.23
CA ASP A 341 -22.17 5.61 16.11
C ASP A 341 -22.61 4.96 14.80
N SER A 342 -22.45 5.68 13.70
CA SER A 342 -22.80 5.19 12.37
C SER A 342 -21.57 5.14 11.46
N PHE A 343 -21.53 4.10 10.62
CA PHE A 343 -20.47 3.94 9.62
C PHE A 343 -21.01 3.29 8.34
N ILE A 344 -20.26 3.44 7.23
CA ILE A 344 -20.61 2.85 5.93
C ILE A 344 -19.95 1.48 5.83
N PHE A 345 -20.73 0.46 5.49
CA PHE A 345 -20.20 -0.87 5.22
C PHE A 345 -21.16 -1.68 4.33
N ALA A 346 -20.60 -2.39 3.34
CA ALA A 346 -21.36 -3.15 2.35
C ALA A 346 -22.42 -2.30 1.60
N GLY A 347 -22.10 -1.04 1.33
CA GLY A 347 -22.99 -0.07 0.70
C GLY A 347 -24.12 0.46 1.59
N LEU A 348 -24.15 0.09 2.87
CA LEU A 348 -25.21 0.48 3.81
C LEU A 348 -24.67 1.46 4.85
N THR A 349 -25.51 2.38 5.31
CA THR A 349 -25.27 3.12 6.56
C THR A 349 -25.74 2.25 7.72
N LEU A 350 -24.78 1.84 8.57
CA LEU A 350 -25.00 0.98 9.71
C LEU A 350 -24.83 1.78 11.00
N VAL A 351 -25.69 1.49 11.99
CA VAL A 351 -25.60 2.06 13.34
C VAL A 351 -25.23 0.96 14.31
N VAL A 352 -24.25 1.21 15.16
CA VAL A 352 -23.79 0.29 16.20
C VAL A 352 -24.84 0.14 17.29
N THR A 353 -25.25 -1.08 17.56
CA THR A 353 -26.25 -1.42 18.60
C THR A 353 -25.63 -2.07 19.83
N GLY A 354 -24.40 -2.60 19.72
CA GLY A 354 -23.68 -3.23 20.81
C GLY A 354 -22.41 -3.93 20.38
N PHE A 355 -21.68 -4.45 21.36
CA PHE A 355 -20.44 -5.20 21.16
C PHE A 355 -20.52 -6.52 21.95
N ASP A 356 -20.04 -7.60 21.36
CA ASP A 356 -19.89 -8.91 22.01
C ASP A 356 -18.54 -9.53 21.59
N GLY A 357 -17.52 -9.40 22.44
CA GLY A 357 -16.17 -9.83 22.13
C GLY A 357 -15.59 -9.16 20.89
N ALA A 358 -15.39 -9.91 19.82
CA ALA A 358 -14.91 -9.41 18.52
C ALA A 358 -16.05 -9.05 17.55
N ASP A 359 -17.30 -9.13 18.00
CA ASP A 359 -18.48 -8.87 17.18
C ASP A 359 -19.03 -7.47 17.46
N ILE A 360 -19.23 -6.69 16.39
CA ILE A 360 -19.92 -5.39 16.41
C ILE A 360 -21.32 -5.62 15.86
N HIS A 361 -22.32 -5.49 16.71
CA HIS A 361 -23.70 -5.60 16.32
C HIS A 361 -24.20 -4.31 15.71
N VAL A 362 -24.86 -4.42 14.56
CA VAL A 362 -25.31 -3.26 13.78
C VAL A 362 -26.72 -3.44 13.23
N GLN A 363 -27.37 -2.31 12.95
CA GLN A 363 -28.63 -2.22 12.22
C GLN A 363 -28.53 -1.17 11.12
N VAL A 364 -29.37 -1.27 10.06
CA VAL A 364 -29.49 -0.20 9.09
C VAL A 364 -30.08 1.03 9.77
N GLY A 365 -29.47 2.17 9.57
CA GLY A 365 -29.90 3.42 10.18
C GLY A 365 -29.63 4.62 9.30
N ARG A 366 -29.93 5.80 9.84
CA ARG A 366 -29.65 7.11 9.23
C ARG A 366 -28.71 7.89 10.14
N GLY A 367 -27.85 8.72 9.58
CA GLY A 367 -26.90 9.55 10.32
C GLY A 367 -25.81 10.11 9.43
N LYS A 368 -24.80 10.73 10.03
CA LYS A 368 -23.53 11.11 9.37
C LYS A 368 -22.54 9.95 9.59
N PRO A 369 -22.46 9.00 8.65
CA PRO A 369 -21.65 7.82 8.88
C PRO A 369 -20.16 8.12 8.68
N SER A 370 -19.31 7.57 9.56
CA SER A 370 -17.87 7.48 9.32
C SER A 370 -17.56 6.40 8.28
N VAL A 371 -16.40 6.50 7.66
CA VAL A 371 -15.91 5.47 6.72
C VAL A 371 -14.83 4.66 7.41
N PRO A 372 -14.91 3.31 7.43
CA PRO A 372 -13.88 2.49 8.02
C PRO A 372 -12.51 2.78 7.41
N THR A 373 -11.54 3.07 8.25
CA THR A 373 -10.16 3.25 7.85
C THR A 373 -9.46 1.89 7.90
N TYR A 374 -8.75 1.55 6.83
CA TYR A 374 -8.00 0.31 6.71
C TYR A 374 -6.51 0.62 6.66
N VAL A 375 -5.75 0.02 7.58
CA VAL A 375 -4.29 0.16 7.64
C VAL A 375 -3.65 -0.72 6.57
N GLY A 376 -2.81 -0.16 5.71
CA GLY A 376 -2.06 -0.90 4.70
C GLY A 376 -2.69 -0.97 3.31
N GLY A 377 -3.79 -0.26 3.06
CA GLY A 377 -4.49 -0.29 1.76
C GLY A 377 -4.03 0.73 0.71
N ARG A 378 -3.04 1.58 0.99
CA ARG A 378 -2.56 2.57 0.02
C ARG A 378 -1.48 1.94 -0.86
N MET A 379 -1.74 1.88 -2.15
CA MET A 379 -0.77 1.42 -3.13
C MET A 379 0.33 2.48 -3.33
N PRO A 380 1.62 2.11 -3.28
CA PRO A 380 2.69 3.07 -3.50
C PRO A 380 2.71 3.53 -4.96
N LEU A 381 3.06 4.79 -5.16
CA LEU A 381 3.40 5.33 -6.48
C LEU A 381 4.67 4.65 -6.99
N SER A 382 4.64 4.13 -8.22
CA SER A 382 5.83 3.51 -8.82
C SER A 382 6.92 4.56 -9.13
N THR A 383 8.18 4.14 -9.11
CA THR A 383 9.31 5.02 -9.44
C THR A 383 9.23 5.50 -10.88
N ASN A 384 8.82 4.62 -11.80
CA ASN A 384 8.63 4.96 -13.20
C ASN A 384 7.58 6.07 -13.37
N LEU A 385 6.38 5.92 -12.79
CA LEU A 385 5.35 6.97 -12.88
C LEU A 385 5.78 8.27 -12.21
N ALA A 386 6.48 8.21 -11.07
CA ALA A 386 7.00 9.40 -10.41
C ALA A 386 7.94 10.19 -11.31
N ALA A 387 8.87 9.49 -11.98
CA ALA A 387 9.80 10.09 -12.95
C ALA A 387 9.06 10.68 -14.16
N ARG A 388 8.06 9.98 -14.70
CA ARG A 388 7.24 10.46 -15.82
C ARG A 388 6.40 11.68 -15.45
N VAL A 389 5.81 11.75 -14.26
CA VAL A 389 5.09 12.94 -13.76
C VAL A 389 6.07 14.13 -13.69
N ARG A 390 7.27 13.91 -13.17
CA ARG A 390 8.33 14.90 -13.13
C ARG A 390 8.73 15.38 -14.54
N GLY A 391 8.81 14.46 -15.50
CA GLY A 391 9.03 14.74 -16.90
C GLY A 391 7.95 15.63 -17.52
N LEU A 392 6.67 15.35 -17.23
CA LEU A 392 5.55 16.16 -17.71
C LEU A 392 5.58 17.58 -17.14
N LEU A 393 5.95 17.77 -15.88
CA LEU A 393 6.14 19.11 -15.29
C LEU A 393 7.23 19.90 -16.05
N ASN A 394 8.29 19.23 -16.50
CA ASN A 394 9.43 19.85 -17.19
C ASN A 394 9.29 19.89 -18.72
N THR A 395 8.10 19.62 -19.28
CA THR A 395 7.85 19.64 -20.72
C THR A 395 6.68 20.58 -21.06
N PRO A 396 6.88 21.93 -21.05
CA PRO A 396 5.80 22.90 -21.26
C PRO A 396 5.03 22.70 -22.58
N ALA A 397 5.67 22.16 -23.62
CA ALA A 397 5.00 21.84 -24.88
C ALA A 397 3.81 20.87 -24.70
N ARG A 398 3.87 19.98 -23.72
CA ARG A 398 2.79 19.03 -23.40
C ARG A 398 1.62 19.68 -22.65
N TRP A 399 1.82 20.85 -22.05
CA TRP A 399 0.77 21.52 -21.27
C TRP A 399 -0.38 22.03 -22.13
N ALA A 400 -0.11 22.33 -23.41
CA ALA A 400 -1.14 22.74 -24.35
C ALA A 400 -2.23 21.66 -24.57
N GLU A 401 -1.90 20.39 -24.34
CA GLU A 401 -2.81 19.25 -24.46
C GLU A 401 -3.64 19.02 -23.18
N MET A 402 -3.31 19.70 -22.08
CA MET A 402 -3.95 19.55 -20.77
C MET A 402 -5.18 20.48 -20.62
N PRO A 403 -6.12 20.15 -19.71
CA PRO A 403 -7.19 21.05 -19.34
C PRO A 403 -6.67 22.44 -18.95
N GLY A 404 -7.45 23.47 -19.27
CA GLY A 404 -7.03 24.86 -19.09
C GLY A 404 -6.64 25.21 -17.64
N ASP A 405 -7.33 24.63 -16.66
CA ASP A 405 -7.07 24.84 -15.24
C ASP A 405 -5.80 24.12 -14.74
N VAL A 406 -5.41 22.99 -15.34
CA VAL A 406 -4.15 22.31 -15.06
C VAL A 406 -2.99 23.10 -15.67
N ARG A 407 -3.16 23.55 -16.92
CA ARG A 407 -2.15 24.39 -17.59
C ARG A 407 -1.92 25.70 -16.82
N GLU A 408 -2.98 26.43 -16.47
CA GLU A 408 -2.91 27.66 -15.67
C GLU A 408 -2.18 27.41 -14.32
N TRP A 409 -2.47 26.30 -13.66
CA TRP A 409 -1.82 25.89 -12.41
C TRP A 409 -0.30 25.73 -12.56
N LEU A 410 0.16 25.11 -13.64
CA LEU A 410 1.59 24.93 -13.93
C LEU A 410 2.28 26.25 -14.36
N GLU A 411 1.60 27.04 -15.18
CA GLU A 411 2.09 28.35 -15.64
C GLU A 411 2.27 29.31 -14.44
N ILE A 412 1.32 29.36 -13.51
CA ILE A 412 1.42 30.19 -12.32
C ILE A 412 2.50 29.68 -11.37
N GLN A 413 2.67 28.35 -11.23
CA GLN A 413 3.79 27.81 -10.47
C GLN A 413 5.13 28.29 -11.03
N GLN A 414 5.30 28.24 -12.35
CA GLN A 414 6.53 28.68 -13.00
C GLN A 414 6.78 30.19 -12.86
N LEU A 415 5.72 31.00 -12.81
CA LEU A 415 5.82 32.45 -12.60
C LEU A 415 6.17 32.80 -11.17
N ARG A 416 5.65 32.08 -10.17
CA ARG A 416 5.79 32.41 -8.75
C ARG A 416 6.96 31.73 -8.07
N SER A 417 7.38 30.58 -8.59
CA SER A 417 8.43 29.76 -8.03
C SER A 417 9.22 29.08 -9.16
N ARG A 418 9.55 27.82 -8.94
CA ARG A 418 10.15 26.95 -9.94
C ARG A 418 9.34 25.66 -10.05
N LEU A 419 9.57 24.93 -11.12
CA LEU A 419 9.14 23.54 -11.24
C LEU A 419 10.24 22.64 -10.68
N PRO A 420 9.89 21.54 -9.97
CA PRO A 420 10.85 20.54 -9.56
C PRO A 420 11.58 19.97 -10.76
N GLY A 421 12.90 20.17 -10.87
CA GLY A 421 13.71 19.65 -11.97
C GLY A 421 13.83 18.12 -11.96
N LEU A 422 14.48 17.54 -12.97
CA LEU A 422 14.63 16.08 -13.06
C LEU A 422 15.64 15.54 -12.03
N ASP A 423 16.72 16.29 -11.79
CA ASP A 423 17.89 15.86 -11.02
C ASP A 423 18.18 16.77 -9.82
N ASP A 424 17.21 17.52 -9.32
CA ASP A 424 17.36 18.38 -8.15
C ASP A 424 16.27 18.14 -7.11
N LEU A 425 16.47 18.61 -5.90
CA LEU A 425 15.43 18.72 -4.88
C LEU A 425 15.03 20.19 -4.76
N LEU A 426 13.84 20.53 -5.24
CA LEU A 426 13.23 21.83 -4.95
C LEU A 426 12.70 21.85 -3.51
N VAL A 427 13.09 22.89 -2.78
CA VAL A 427 12.57 23.20 -1.44
C VAL A 427 12.00 24.61 -1.47
N GLU A 428 10.75 24.77 -1.09
CA GLU A 428 10.09 26.08 -0.96
C GLU A 428 9.86 26.40 0.50
N THR A 429 10.04 27.65 0.89
CA THR A 429 9.71 28.13 2.24
C THR A 429 8.84 29.38 2.17
N PHE A 430 7.83 29.47 3.03
CA PHE A 430 6.92 30.59 3.13
C PHE A 430 6.29 30.67 4.52
N GLU A 431 5.82 31.85 4.87
CA GLU A 431 5.07 32.08 6.12
C GLU A 431 3.55 32.05 5.88
N ARG A 432 2.80 31.43 6.77
CA ARG A 432 1.34 31.43 6.77
C ARG A 432 0.80 31.14 8.17
N ASP A 433 -0.17 31.94 8.60
CA ASP A 433 -0.84 31.78 9.90
C ASP A 433 0.16 31.73 11.08
N ASP A 434 1.13 32.66 11.12
CA ASP A 434 2.21 32.75 12.11
C ASP A 434 3.09 31.50 12.22
N ARG A 435 3.20 30.72 11.13
CA ARG A 435 4.03 29.51 11.02
C ARG A 435 4.85 29.54 9.74
N TRP A 436 6.03 28.98 9.84
CA TRP A 436 6.91 28.77 8.68
C TRP A 436 6.69 27.39 8.10
N PHE A 437 6.40 27.32 6.83
CA PHE A 437 6.28 26.08 6.07
C PHE A 437 7.53 25.86 5.23
N MET A 438 8.00 24.61 5.18
CA MET A 438 9.01 24.12 4.26
C MET A 438 8.41 22.95 3.47
N VAL A 439 8.38 23.05 2.15
CA VAL A 439 7.85 22.03 1.24
C VAL A 439 8.98 21.52 0.36
N ALA A 440 9.27 20.22 0.42
CA ALA A 440 10.28 19.55 -0.40
C ALA A 440 9.63 18.60 -1.41
N TYR A 441 9.94 18.78 -2.69
CA TYR A 441 9.34 18.05 -3.82
C TYR A 441 10.20 16.85 -4.22
N GLY A 442 10.10 15.76 -3.46
CA GLY A 442 10.95 14.59 -3.62
C GLY A 442 10.50 13.57 -4.67
N PHE A 443 9.21 13.46 -4.98
CA PHE A 443 8.62 12.44 -5.86
C PHE A 443 8.98 10.99 -5.48
N ALA A 444 9.31 10.77 -4.22
CA ALA A 444 9.78 9.47 -3.71
C ALA A 444 8.65 8.55 -3.20
N GLY A 445 7.41 9.00 -3.29
CA GLY A 445 6.26 8.27 -2.77
C GLY A 445 5.99 8.56 -1.29
N ARG A 446 4.75 8.32 -0.87
CA ARG A 446 4.25 8.69 0.46
C ARG A 446 5.08 8.10 1.61
N ASN A 447 5.49 6.83 1.53
CA ASN A 447 6.23 6.18 2.61
C ASN A 447 7.60 6.83 2.83
N ALA A 448 8.36 7.08 1.76
CA ALA A 448 9.63 7.78 1.83
C ALA A 448 9.46 9.22 2.36
N HIS A 449 8.42 9.94 1.90
CA HIS A 449 8.14 11.29 2.39
C HIS A 449 7.66 11.32 3.85
N GLN A 450 6.96 10.31 4.32
CA GLN A 450 6.61 10.19 5.75
C GLN A 450 7.85 9.95 6.61
N THR A 451 8.74 9.08 6.17
CA THR A 451 10.02 8.83 6.86
C THR A 451 10.88 10.08 6.83
N LEU A 452 10.94 10.76 5.68
CA LEU A 452 11.65 12.04 5.56
C LEU A 452 11.07 13.12 6.50
N GLY A 453 9.74 13.24 6.58
CA GLY A 453 9.09 14.20 7.46
C GLY A 453 9.46 14.00 8.92
N MET A 454 9.54 12.75 9.38
CA MET A 454 10.00 12.42 10.72
C MET A 454 11.49 12.76 10.94
N LEU A 455 12.35 12.42 9.97
CA LEU A 455 13.77 12.78 10.00
C LEU A 455 13.96 14.30 10.05
N LEU A 456 13.26 15.03 9.19
CA LEU A 456 13.31 16.49 9.16
C LEU A 456 12.86 17.12 10.48
N THR A 457 11.78 16.62 11.09
CA THR A 457 11.32 17.16 12.39
C THR A 457 12.35 16.92 13.49
N GLN A 458 13.01 15.76 13.55
CA GLN A 458 14.10 15.52 14.51
C GLN A 458 15.28 16.48 14.30
N ARG A 459 15.74 16.63 13.06
CA ARG A 459 16.86 17.52 12.72
C ARG A 459 16.52 18.98 12.95
N MET A 460 15.31 19.40 12.66
CA MET A 460 14.81 20.74 12.93
C MET A 460 14.71 21.00 14.43
N GLU A 461 14.30 20.03 15.24
CA GLU A 461 14.28 20.15 16.71
C GLU A 461 15.71 20.31 17.25
N ALA A 462 16.65 19.47 16.80
CA ALA A 462 18.07 19.58 17.16
C ALA A 462 18.70 20.93 16.75
N ALA A 463 18.24 21.51 15.62
CA ALA A 463 18.65 22.84 15.14
C ALA A 463 17.91 24.01 15.84
N GLY A 464 16.99 23.75 16.78
CA GLY A 464 16.24 24.79 17.49
C GLY A 464 15.13 25.46 16.67
N LEU A 465 14.71 24.86 15.54
CA LEU A 465 13.71 25.40 14.63
C LEU A 465 12.26 25.19 15.10
N GLN A 466 12.05 24.49 16.20
CA GLN A 466 10.74 24.27 16.83
C GLN A 466 9.67 23.72 15.85
N PRO A 467 9.86 22.53 15.27
CA PRO A 467 8.89 21.93 14.37
C PRO A 467 7.58 21.61 15.11
N LEU A 468 6.44 21.84 14.45
CA LEU A 468 5.09 21.60 14.98
C LEU A 468 4.45 20.35 14.37
N GLY A 469 4.91 19.94 13.18
CA GLY A 469 4.40 18.76 12.50
C GLY A 469 4.82 18.67 11.05
N PHE A 470 4.41 17.59 10.40
CA PHE A 470 4.67 17.36 8.99
C PHE A 470 3.53 16.57 8.33
N VAL A 471 3.47 16.61 7.01
CA VAL A 471 2.61 15.75 6.19
C VAL A 471 3.33 15.34 4.92
N GLY A 472 3.25 14.06 4.56
CA GLY A 472 3.83 13.51 3.33
C GLY A 472 2.75 13.06 2.35
N SER A 473 2.89 13.45 1.07
CA SER A 473 2.13 12.96 -0.07
C SER A 473 2.98 12.03 -0.94
N ASP A 474 2.47 11.58 -2.08
CA ASP A 474 3.27 10.80 -3.04
C ASP A 474 4.37 11.63 -3.71
N TYR A 475 4.21 12.96 -3.76
CA TYR A 475 5.07 13.85 -4.55
C TYR A 475 5.97 14.75 -3.71
N MET A 476 5.57 15.04 -2.47
CA MET A 476 6.26 16.01 -1.62
C MET A 476 5.99 15.77 -0.14
N VAL A 477 6.82 16.41 0.69
CA VAL A 477 6.63 16.52 2.14
C VAL A 477 6.56 17.99 2.52
N ALA A 478 5.62 18.34 3.40
CA ALA A 478 5.54 19.65 4.04
C ALA A 478 5.82 19.51 5.55
N VAL A 479 6.68 20.37 6.08
CA VAL A 479 6.98 20.48 7.51
C VAL A 479 6.68 21.92 7.91
N TRP A 480 6.08 22.13 9.08
CA TRP A 480 5.83 23.48 9.60
C TRP A 480 6.41 23.65 10.99
N SER A 481 6.89 24.86 11.27
CA SER A 481 7.67 25.21 12.47
C SER A 481 7.39 26.64 12.92
N LEU A 482 7.82 26.98 14.13
CA LEU A 482 7.75 28.35 14.65
C LEU A 482 8.93 29.21 14.16
N GLN A 483 10.03 28.60 13.77
CA GLN A 483 11.22 29.28 13.27
C GLN A 483 11.41 29.00 11.78
N ARG A 484 11.92 30.02 11.07
CA ARG A 484 12.19 29.91 9.63
C ARG A 484 13.39 29.02 9.35
N VAL A 485 13.28 28.16 8.35
CA VAL A 485 14.41 27.43 7.77
C VAL A 485 15.08 28.33 6.72
N THR A 486 16.28 28.81 7.01
CA THR A 486 17.06 29.66 6.10
C THR A 486 18.08 28.87 5.29
N ASP A 487 18.57 27.77 5.84
CA ASP A 487 19.47 26.82 5.15
C ASP A 487 18.93 25.39 5.35
N PRO A 488 18.29 24.82 4.35
CA PRO A 488 17.76 23.47 4.44
C PRO A 488 18.82 22.38 4.19
N ALA A 489 19.97 22.69 3.58
CA ALA A 489 20.95 21.68 3.16
C ALA A 489 21.39 20.71 4.30
N PRO A 490 21.70 21.17 5.52
CA PRO A 490 22.02 20.27 6.61
C PRO A 490 20.89 19.31 7.02
N LEU A 491 19.63 19.73 6.82
CA LEU A 491 18.46 18.92 7.16
C LEU A 491 18.30 17.72 6.21
N PHE A 492 18.84 17.81 5.01
CA PHE A 492 18.77 16.76 3.98
C PHE A 492 20.10 16.00 3.84
N SER A 493 21.07 16.16 4.75
CA SER A 493 22.32 15.41 4.70
C SER A 493 22.06 13.89 4.75
N PRO A 494 22.71 13.08 3.89
CA PRO A 494 22.70 11.63 4.00
C PRO A 494 23.58 11.11 5.15
N ASP A 495 24.44 11.97 5.73
CA ASP A 495 25.32 11.58 6.83
C ASP A 495 24.51 11.15 8.06
N VAL A 496 24.97 10.10 8.76
CA VAL A 496 24.35 9.51 9.96
C VAL A 496 22.87 9.05 9.80
N PHE A 497 22.30 9.17 8.60
CA PHE A 497 20.92 8.83 8.31
C PHE A 497 20.53 7.41 8.77
N GLU A 498 21.38 6.41 8.50
CA GLU A 498 21.09 5.03 8.90
C GLU A 498 21.08 4.85 10.43
N ALA A 499 21.94 5.57 11.17
CA ALA A 499 21.97 5.52 12.63
C ALA A 499 20.75 6.21 13.25
N GLU A 500 20.39 7.40 12.77
CA GLU A 500 19.20 8.14 13.22
C GLU A 500 17.93 7.35 12.97
N LEU A 501 17.83 6.73 11.78
CA LEU A 501 16.71 5.87 11.42
C LEU A 501 16.64 4.63 12.31
N ALA A 502 17.79 4.00 12.62
CA ALA A 502 17.85 2.83 13.47
C ALA A 502 17.37 3.15 14.90
N GLU A 503 17.77 4.27 15.45
CA GLU A 503 17.33 4.73 16.77
C GLU A 503 15.83 5.01 16.80
N TRP A 504 15.36 5.75 15.80
CA TRP A 504 13.93 6.08 15.69
C TRP A 504 13.07 4.82 15.49
N MET A 505 13.41 3.95 14.55
CA MET A 505 12.66 2.73 14.30
C MET A 505 12.61 1.84 15.54
N ALA A 506 13.71 1.77 16.30
CA ALA A 506 13.76 1.01 17.53
C ALA A 506 12.75 1.49 18.60
N ALA A 507 12.45 2.77 18.62
CA ALA A 507 11.45 3.37 19.51
C ALA A 507 10.02 3.35 18.92
N SER A 508 9.89 3.09 17.61
CA SER A 508 8.64 3.21 16.86
C SER A 508 7.70 2.02 17.03
N PRO A 509 6.36 2.25 17.06
CA PRO A 509 5.35 1.19 16.97
C PRO A 509 5.43 0.36 15.67
N PHE A 510 6.04 0.91 14.61
CA PHE A 510 6.17 0.23 13.31
C PHE A 510 7.04 -1.03 13.40
N LEU A 511 8.16 -0.97 14.11
CA LEU A 511 9.03 -2.14 14.25
C LEU A 511 8.38 -3.23 15.13
N ARG A 512 7.61 -2.86 16.15
CA ARG A 512 6.82 -3.82 16.94
C ARG A 512 5.77 -4.53 16.08
N ARG A 513 5.14 -3.80 15.17
CA ARG A 513 4.18 -4.40 14.23
C ARG A 513 4.86 -5.35 13.25
N ALA A 514 5.97 -4.92 12.62
CA ALA A 514 6.76 -5.78 11.75
C ALA A 514 7.26 -7.03 12.48
N PHE A 515 7.75 -6.87 13.73
CA PHE A 515 8.16 -8.00 14.56
C PHE A 515 7.02 -8.99 14.82
N ARG A 516 5.80 -8.51 15.06
CA ARG A 516 4.64 -9.39 15.24
C ARG A 516 4.39 -10.26 14.00
N GLU A 517 4.42 -9.67 12.81
CA GLU A 517 4.24 -10.40 11.56
C GLU A 517 5.35 -11.46 11.37
N VAL A 518 6.60 -11.06 11.52
CA VAL A 518 7.78 -11.93 11.44
C VAL A 518 7.76 -13.04 12.50
N ALA A 519 7.36 -12.73 13.75
CA ALA A 519 7.29 -13.70 14.84
C ALA A 519 6.19 -14.76 14.59
N ILE A 520 5.10 -14.37 13.93
CA ILE A 520 4.04 -15.29 13.53
C ILE A 520 4.53 -16.18 12.37
N ILE A 521 5.12 -15.60 11.32
CA ILE A 521 5.62 -16.34 10.16
C ILE A 521 6.72 -17.30 10.59
N GLY A 522 7.70 -16.86 11.38
CA GLY A 522 8.79 -17.69 11.91
C GLY A 522 8.36 -18.70 12.97
N GLY A 523 7.06 -18.73 13.31
CA GLY A 523 6.49 -19.72 14.24
C GLY A 523 6.83 -19.49 15.72
N LEU A 524 7.30 -18.30 16.11
CA LEU A 524 7.50 -17.96 17.51
C LEU A 524 6.17 -17.72 18.23
N ILE A 525 5.21 -17.15 17.50
CA ILE A 525 3.84 -16.88 17.97
C ILE A 525 2.86 -17.68 17.10
N GLU A 526 2.00 -18.45 17.74
CA GLU A 526 1.00 -19.26 17.07
C GLU A 526 -0.32 -18.50 16.95
N ARG A 527 -0.91 -18.48 15.75
CA ARG A 527 -2.23 -17.94 15.47
C ARG A 527 -3.35 -18.86 15.93
N ALA A 528 -3.15 -20.15 15.73
CA ALA A 528 -4.12 -21.18 16.03
C ALA A 528 -3.49 -22.34 16.79
N ILE A 529 -4.25 -22.88 17.75
CA ILE A 529 -4.00 -24.13 18.44
C ILE A 529 -5.15 -25.06 18.08
N PRO A 530 -4.97 -26.40 18.05
CA PRO A 530 -6.08 -27.31 17.77
C PRO A 530 -7.32 -26.98 18.61
N GLY A 531 -8.43 -26.65 17.93
CA GLY A 531 -9.70 -26.29 18.58
C GLY A 531 -9.83 -24.83 19.05
N GLN A 532 -8.80 -23.98 18.92
CA GLN A 532 -8.86 -22.60 19.40
C GLN A 532 -8.06 -21.64 18.51
N HIS A 533 -8.67 -20.53 18.09
CA HIS A 533 -7.98 -19.39 17.49
C HIS A 533 -7.70 -18.33 18.57
N LYS A 534 -6.46 -17.82 18.59
CA LYS A 534 -6.11 -16.72 19.50
C LYS A 534 -6.70 -15.41 18.97
N THR A 535 -7.19 -14.57 19.89
CA THR A 535 -7.63 -13.22 19.55
C THR A 535 -6.42 -12.34 19.19
N GLY A 536 -6.64 -11.32 18.36
CA GLY A 536 -5.59 -10.39 17.99
C GLY A 536 -4.95 -9.69 19.19
N ARG A 537 -5.76 -9.32 20.19
CA ARG A 537 -5.26 -8.73 21.44
C ARG A 537 -4.30 -9.65 22.19
N ALA A 538 -4.62 -10.94 22.28
CA ALA A 538 -3.74 -11.93 22.91
C ALA A 538 -2.43 -12.11 22.16
N MET A 539 -2.45 -12.07 20.82
CA MET A 539 -1.25 -12.12 19.98
C MET A 539 -0.41 -10.85 20.13
N SER A 540 -1.04 -9.67 20.19
CA SER A 540 -0.36 -8.39 20.38
C SER A 540 0.40 -8.32 21.70
N VAL A 541 -0.26 -8.63 22.80
CA VAL A 541 0.37 -8.63 24.14
C VAL A 541 1.55 -9.59 24.18
N SER A 542 1.39 -10.81 23.61
CA SER A 542 2.48 -11.79 23.56
C SER A 542 3.65 -11.31 22.70
N SER A 543 3.38 -10.68 21.55
CA SER A 543 4.45 -10.19 20.66
C SER A 543 5.22 -9.03 21.27
N ASP A 544 4.54 -8.09 21.92
CA ASP A 544 5.17 -6.90 22.49
C ASP A 544 6.08 -7.30 23.67
N LEU A 545 5.63 -8.23 24.50
CA LEU A 545 6.46 -8.76 25.60
C LEU A 545 7.72 -9.47 25.08
N ILE A 546 7.58 -10.34 24.07
CA ILE A 546 8.72 -11.06 23.49
C ILE A 546 9.66 -10.08 22.79
N TYR A 547 9.14 -9.09 22.08
CA TYR A 547 9.92 -8.04 21.45
C TYR A 547 10.81 -7.30 22.46
N ASP A 548 10.24 -6.88 23.60
CA ASP A 548 10.97 -6.14 24.62
C ASP A 548 12.03 -7.03 25.30
N VAL A 549 11.73 -8.31 25.54
CA VAL A 549 12.71 -9.28 26.09
C VAL A 549 13.87 -9.49 25.12
N LEU A 550 13.60 -9.77 23.84
CA LEU A 550 14.63 -10.02 22.85
C LEU A 550 15.48 -8.77 22.62
N ARG A 551 14.85 -7.60 22.49
CA ARG A 551 15.57 -6.33 22.33
C ARG A 551 16.54 -6.05 23.49
N ARG A 552 16.15 -6.41 24.71
CA ARG A 552 16.95 -6.16 25.91
C ARG A 552 18.07 -7.18 26.11
N HIS A 553 17.79 -8.46 25.81
CA HIS A 553 18.70 -9.56 26.17
C HIS A 553 19.39 -10.22 24.98
N GLU A 554 18.88 -10.05 23.78
CA GLU A 554 19.41 -10.60 22.53
C GLU A 554 19.14 -9.65 21.35
N PRO A 555 19.73 -8.43 21.34
CA PRO A 555 19.44 -7.40 20.33
C PRO A 555 19.80 -7.82 18.91
N SER A 556 20.69 -8.80 18.74
CA SER A 556 21.04 -9.41 17.44
C SER A 556 20.14 -10.59 17.03
N HIS A 557 19.05 -10.83 17.76
CA HIS A 557 18.15 -11.96 17.47
C HIS A 557 17.63 -11.92 16.05
N LEU A 558 17.62 -13.07 15.38
CA LEU A 558 17.21 -13.31 14.00
C LEU A 558 15.89 -12.61 13.61
N LEU A 559 14.86 -12.74 14.45
CA LEU A 559 13.55 -12.15 14.16
C LEU A 559 13.53 -10.62 14.32
N LEU A 560 14.40 -10.04 15.14
CA LEU A 560 14.58 -8.59 15.19
C LEU A 560 15.22 -8.08 13.90
N THR A 561 16.23 -8.80 13.40
CA THR A 561 16.86 -8.51 12.10
C THR A 561 15.86 -8.65 10.93
N ALA A 562 15.05 -9.71 10.94
CA ALA A 562 14.02 -9.91 9.92
C ALA A 562 12.93 -8.82 9.98
N ALA A 563 12.48 -8.45 11.19
CA ALA A 563 11.51 -7.36 11.38
C ALA A 563 12.06 -6.01 10.90
N TRP A 564 13.34 -5.75 11.15
CA TRP A 564 14.03 -4.57 10.64
C TRP A 564 14.05 -4.55 9.10
N SER A 565 14.44 -5.67 8.48
CA SER A 565 14.47 -5.79 7.01
C SER A 565 13.10 -5.57 6.38
N ASP A 566 12.05 -6.14 6.97
CA ASP A 566 10.67 -5.98 6.50
C ASP A 566 10.17 -4.54 6.68
N ALA A 567 10.45 -3.91 7.83
CA ALA A 567 10.07 -2.53 8.11
C ALA A 567 10.79 -1.56 7.15
N ARG A 568 12.10 -1.78 6.91
CA ARG A 568 12.89 -0.99 5.97
C ARG A 568 12.27 -0.95 4.56
N GLY A 569 11.83 -2.08 4.06
CA GLY A 569 11.35 -2.18 2.69
C GLY A 569 9.86 -1.84 2.50
N LYS A 570 9.01 -2.17 3.47
CA LYS A 570 7.55 -2.05 3.32
C LYS A 570 6.97 -0.75 3.87
N LEU A 571 7.51 -0.26 4.98
CA LEU A 571 6.91 0.83 5.74
C LEU A 571 7.62 2.17 5.54
N THR A 572 8.93 2.16 5.31
CA THR A 572 9.73 3.38 5.30
C THR A 572 10.28 3.74 3.93
N ASP A 573 10.29 2.81 3.00
CA ASP A 573 10.84 2.98 1.63
C ASP A 573 12.23 3.66 1.64
N ILE A 574 13.14 3.11 2.45
CA ILE A 574 14.44 3.70 2.76
C ILE A 574 15.30 3.85 1.51
N ASP A 575 15.20 2.92 0.57
CA ASP A 575 16.03 2.97 -0.63
C ASP A 575 15.71 4.21 -1.47
N ARG A 576 14.41 4.55 -1.62
CA ARG A 576 13.99 5.79 -2.28
C ARG A 576 14.37 7.03 -1.47
N LEU A 577 14.29 6.95 -0.14
CA LEU A 577 14.69 8.04 0.72
C LEU A 577 16.20 8.30 0.64
N ALA A 578 17.03 7.26 0.64
CA ALA A 578 18.49 7.39 0.46
C ALA A 578 18.81 8.09 -0.87
N THR A 579 18.22 7.62 -1.97
CA THR A 579 18.37 8.26 -3.30
C THR A 579 17.93 9.73 -3.27
N LEU A 580 16.85 10.06 -2.54
CA LEU A 580 16.39 11.44 -2.41
C LEU A 580 17.40 12.30 -1.65
N LEU A 581 17.97 11.80 -0.56
CA LEU A 581 18.99 12.52 0.23
C LEU A 581 20.28 12.71 -0.57
N GLU A 582 20.72 11.71 -1.33
CA GLU A 582 21.85 11.83 -2.26
C GLU A 582 21.60 12.90 -3.33
N THR A 583 20.39 12.92 -3.90
CA THR A 583 19.97 13.96 -4.85
C THR A 583 20.00 15.34 -4.22
N ALA A 584 19.51 15.47 -2.98
CA ALA A 584 19.52 16.72 -2.23
C ALA A 584 20.95 17.21 -1.95
N GLN A 585 21.84 16.30 -1.57
CA GLN A 585 23.26 16.61 -1.35
C GLN A 585 23.94 17.11 -2.65
N ALA A 586 23.60 16.49 -3.77
CA ALA A 586 24.16 16.87 -5.06
C ALA A 586 23.61 18.22 -5.56
N ARG A 587 22.30 18.44 -5.44
CA ARG A 587 21.64 19.63 -5.97
C ARG A 587 20.33 19.94 -5.24
N LEU A 588 20.41 20.80 -4.25
CA LEU A 588 19.24 21.37 -3.58
C LEU A 588 19.00 22.80 -4.06
N THR A 589 17.76 23.11 -4.42
CA THR A 589 17.33 24.45 -4.84
C THR A 589 16.34 24.99 -3.82
N LEU A 590 16.73 26.02 -3.06
CA LEU A 590 15.84 26.74 -2.15
C LEU A 590 15.16 27.89 -2.86
N VAL A 591 13.85 28.02 -2.72
CA VAL A 591 13.05 29.18 -3.14
C VAL A 591 12.27 29.71 -1.96
N GLU A 592 12.53 30.97 -1.63
CA GLU A 592 11.80 31.69 -0.59
C GLU A 592 10.61 32.42 -1.23
N LEU A 593 9.44 32.18 -0.70
CA LEU A 593 8.19 32.71 -1.23
C LEU A 593 7.51 33.61 -0.20
N ASP A 594 6.73 34.58 -0.68
CA ASP A 594 5.90 35.47 0.13
C ASP A 594 4.60 34.80 0.61
N ARG A 595 4.19 33.72 -0.05
CA ARG A 595 2.96 32.94 0.21
C ARG A 595 3.04 31.54 -0.43
N VAL A 596 2.04 30.72 -0.18
CA VAL A 596 1.95 29.35 -0.72
C VAL A 596 2.05 29.33 -2.25
N SER A 597 2.80 28.36 -2.79
CA SER A 597 2.88 28.09 -4.23
C SER A 597 1.74 27.19 -4.71
N PRO A 598 1.36 27.25 -6.01
CA PRO A 598 0.33 26.36 -6.56
C PRO A 598 0.58 24.88 -6.35
N LEU A 599 1.83 24.39 -6.48
CA LEU A 599 2.17 22.98 -6.28
C LEU A 599 2.10 22.57 -4.81
N ALA A 600 2.29 23.47 -3.84
CA ALA A 600 2.23 23.18 -2.42
C ALA A 600 0.78 23.05 -1.87
N VAL A 601 -0.21 23.66 -2.53
CA VAL A 601 -1.61 23.64 -2.06
C VAL A 601 -2.14 22.23 -1.75
N PRO A 602 -1.96 21.21 -2.62
CA PRO A 602 -2.50 19.88 -2.37
C PRO A 602 -1.99 19.23 -1.08
N VAL A 603 -0.72 19.40 -0.74
CA VAL A 603 -0.15 18.83 0.49
C VAL A 603 -0.57 19.59 1.72
N LEU A 604 -0.72 20.92 1.63
CA LEU A 604 -1.23 21.73 2.76
C LEU A 604 -2.68 21.40 3.08
N LEU A 605 -3.50 21.06 2.09
CA LEU A 605 -4.88 20.61 2.32
C LEU A 605 -4.96 19.23 3.00
N GLU A 606 -3.86 18.51 3.13
CA GLU A 606 -3.76 17.31 3.97
C GLU A 606 -3.39 17.63 5.43
N VAL A 607 -2.90 18.85 5.73
CA VAL A 607 -2.63 19.33 7.09
C VAL A 607 -3.96 19.45 7.85
N GLY A 608 -4.07 18.86 9.02
CA GLY A 608 -5.29 18.89 9.84
C GLY A 608 -6.37 17.87 9.46
N ARG A 609 -6.13 16.98 8.49
CA ARG A 609 -7.05 15.87 8.15
C ARG A 609 -7.08 14.71 9.15
N GLU A 610 -6.60 14.88 10.37
CA GLU A 610 -6.97 13.94 11.42
C GLU A 610 -8.47 14.08 11.65
N SER A 611 -9.18 13.04 11.25
CA SER A 611 -10.63 13.00 11.12
C SER A 611 -11.30 13.24 12.48
N VAL A 612 -11.80 14.45 12.68
CA VAL A 612 -12.91 14.66 13.62
C VAL A 612 -14.19 14.28 12.88
N PRO A 613 -14.86 13.19 13.23
CA PRO A 613 -16.09 12.80 12.55
C PRO A 613 -17.15 13.93 12.67
N GLY A 614 -17.54 14.50 11.54
CA GLY A 614 -18.77 15.29 11.44
C GLY A 614 -18.68 16.81 11.23
N ALA A 615 -17.50 17.44 11.20
CA ALA A 615 -17.40 18.90 11.01
C ALA A 615 -16.76 19.34 9.68
N ALA A 616 -16.28 18.43 8.86
CA ALA A 616 -15.15 18.71 7.98
C ALA A 616 -15.45 19.17 6.54
N ASP A 617 -16.54 18.75 5.90
CA ASP A 617 -16.64 18.94 4.45
C ASP A 617 -16.76 20.40 4.02
N THR A 618 -17.55 21.21 4.72
CA THR A 618 -17.75 22.63 4.36
C THR A 618 -16.55 23.50 4.73
N ALA A 619 -15.94 23.27 5.90
CA ALA A 619 -14.76 24.03 6.34
C ALA A 619 -13.53 23.72 5.46
N LEU A 620 -13.33 22.46 5.08
CA LEU A 620 -12.28 22.04 4.16
C LEU A 620 -12.45 22.64 2.76
N LEU A 621 -13.68 22.73 2.26
CA LEU A 621 -13.95 23.38 0.98
C LEU A 621 -13.66 24.87 1.01
N ILE A 622 -13.98 25.55 2.12
CA ILE A 622 -13.67 26.98 2.30
C ILE A 622 -12.15 27.18 2.39
N GLU A 623 -11.45 26.37 3.15
CA GLU A 623 -9.99 26.44 3.26
C GLU A 623 -9.31 26.13 1.93
N ALA A 624 -9.79 25.10 1.20
CA ALA A 624 -9.30 24.78 -0.13
C ALA A 624 -9.48 25.94 -1.10
N ALA A 625 -10.64 26.62 -1.06
CA ALA A 625 -10.90 27.78 -1.89
C ALA A 625 -10.00 28.97 -1.52
N ALA A 626 -9.77 29.20 -0.22
CA ALA A 626 -8.89 30.27 0.27
C ALA A 626 -7.42 30.03 -0.13
N LEU A 627 -6.89 28.81 0.09
CA LEU A 627 -5.54 28.42 -0.29
C LEU A 627 -5.34 28.50 -1.81
N ALA A 628 -6.33 28.02 -2.59
CA ALA A 628 -6.28 28.10 -4.04
C ALA A 628 -6.28 29.54 -4.53
N ALA A 629 -7.11 30.40 -3.94
CA ALA A 629 -7.15 31.83 -4.31
C ALA A 629 -5.83 32.52 -3.95
N GLU A 630 -5.25 32.24 -2.80
CA GLU A 630 -3.95 32.78 -2.36
C GLU A 630 -2.83 32.34 -3.32
N ALA A 631 -2.77 31.04 -3.64
CA ALA A 631 -1.75 30.49 -4.52
C ALA A 631 -1.83 31.01 -5.96
N MET A 632 -3.05 31.29 -6.46
CA MET A 632 -3.29 31.74 -7.82
C MET A 632 -3.22 33.25 -7.99
N GLN A 633 -3.07 34.03 -6.91
CA GLN A 633 -2.86 35.49 -7.04
C GLN A 633 -1.53 35.78 -7.74
N VAL A 634 -1.60 36.32 -8.93
CA VAL A 634 -0.46 36.92 -9.63
C VAL A 634 -0.53 38.41 -9.32
N ASP A 635 0.37 38.91 -8.46
CA ASP A 635 0.52 40.34 -8.30
C ASP A 635 0.91 40.93 -9.66
N LYS A 636 0.22 41.95 -10.10
CA LYS A 636 0.61 42.65 -11.31
C LYS A 636 2.09 43.02 -11.16
N LEU A 637 2.93 42.37 -11.96
CA LEU A 637 4.34 42.67 -12.05
C LEU A 637 4.48 44.20 -12.23
N ARG A 638 5.00 44.88 -11.20
CA ARG A 638 5.40 46.28 -11.27
C ARG A 638 6.73 46.39 -12.00
#